data_16ff31a7f5dce3b174ac7cfd6412b52f
#
_entry.id   16ff31a7f5dce3b174ac7cfd6412b52f
#
_cell.length_a   1.000
_cell.length_b   1.000
_cell.length_c   1.000
_cell.angle_alpha   90.00
_cell.angle_beta   90.00
_cell.angle_gamma   90.00
#
_symmetry.space_group_name_H-M   'P 1'
#
loop_
_entity.id
_entity.type
_entity.pdbx_description
1 polymer ?
#
loop_
_entity_poly.entity_id
_entity_poly.type
_entity_poly.pdbx_seq_one_letter_code
_entity_poly.pdbx_strand_id
1 'polypeptide(L)'
;MENAEQRGLGHSPTSILQRKKCFCIDENIACHNNTTFQSVFNCFLFYRNFQKYQLSHIRGGKSHIQKSLAVWKPELERYTGLVQQIKEKSKERKALVKLRLIGGTSVGFFQKIIDDFGLGQHKVDEEALYAQIALFKDDLKAQEGKYTNQDEAIQFRDKWADLYKKAKAARLGKKSPLWEERKQFTDTFDRLAEVLTGYNSAVIAAESKRCDALLSDIDGKNLDPQQRAVVLCNEKRMLVLAGAGSGKTLTIAGKVKYLCQEKGVSPEDILLIAFTHKSAEEMTDRISGKLGIPGSATTFHKLGLDLIREAEGKRPDVYEGLTDFCRDYFQNMITTQAGQVRCIIEFFAYYLHIPADMEQFSSLGEAYDYEKSVDLETLRSKYDQAKWIGKKEQSKKEQHRTLQDERVRSLEEVSIANFLFLNGVQYEYERPYPFPDNDPDRKPYHPDFYLPEYDIYLEHFGINREGKLPWLSAVEEEKYQEGMAWKRQVHKKNGTKLLETYSYLSSEGRLLEYLDSLLKKNGVKYKEPDFTDIFESVYEKQSDRYFSEFIKLCATFVALFKSQGHKIDDLGSLQDNGVSSQKPFFRKRNAAFKMIVRPLMEAYDAFLREKGAVDFADMINLAAENVTAGQKVHPYRYVIIDEYQDISYARYRLVKAILDQTGANLLCVGDDWQSIYRFAGSDISLFTDFERYFGRSVIMRLERTYRNSQQLIDEAGRFVLRNPYQLKKSLVSPKSLDYPISFFCYDIAPFQMLRKAIDKIISEFGKDSSILILGRNKFDFEILIGSQLFQWHRDGTLMYWDSPETPIRFLTAHKSKGLEADNVILLNFQNSTLGFPNKIADDPVLALVLAEPEDFLYAEERRLLYVALTRTKNRVFVLTDSRKPSEFFKEFKPSKSVFILNKETDIADLPCCPKCRTGHLLSRRNERTGKFFVGCSNYPKCDYVVRDVTVLTEQKVCPQCGGFLVRRRGQYGEFYGCTNYPRCSYTEQISVEKKTGN
;
A
#
# COMPACT_ATOMS: atom_id res chain seq x y z
N MET A 1 18.67 17.46 31.03
CA MET A 1 18.61 18.63 30.13
C MET A 1 18.93 19.87 30.95
N GLU A 2 20.13 19.92 31.39
CA GLU A 2 20.79 21.09 32.01
C GLU A 2 22.25 20.97 31.66
N ASN A 3 22.85 22.03 31.19
CA ASN A 3 24.25 22.24 30.77
C ASN A 3 24.46 22.40 29.26
N ALA A 4 24.13 23.60 28.78
CA ALA A 4 24.80 24.26 27.66
C ALA A 4 24.37 25.72 27.53
N GLU A 5 24.49 26.47 28.62
CA GLU A 5 24.59 27.93 28.57
C GLU A 5 25.97 28.28 29.08
N GLN A 6 26.88 28.53 28.17
CA GLN A 6 28.07 29.38 28.29
C GLN A 6 29.04 29.08 27.14
N ARG A 7 28.85 29.78 26.05
CA ARG A 7 29.94 30.33 25.20
C ARG A 7 29.31 31.21 24.12
N GLY A 8 29.39 32.51 24.34
CA GLY A 8 29.04 33.49 23.36
C GLY A 8 30.04 33.51 22.21
N LEU A 9 29.50 33.47 21.01
CA LEU A 9 30.18 33.94 19.80
C LEU A 9 29.13 34.62 18.94
N GLY A 10 29.27 35.90 18.77
CA GLY A 10 28.45 36.75 17.94
C GLY A 10 28.59 36.41 16.48
N HIS A 11 27.48 36.10 15.88
CA HIS A 11 27.37 36.09 14.43
C HIS A 11 26.31 37.11 13.98
N SER A 12 26.78 38.02 13.12
CA SER A 12 26.00 39.08 12.48
C SER A 12 24.84 38.52 11.65
N PRO A 13 23.71 39.23 11.54
CA PRO A 13 22.50 38.77 10.83
C PRO A 13 22.67 38.49 9.32
N THR A 14 23.81 38.87 8.75
CA THR A 14 24.09 38.73 7.31
C THR A 14 24.45 37.32 6.85
N SER A 15 24.89 36.42 7.74
CA SER A 15 25.33 35.07 7.38
C SER A 15 24.19 34.05 7.22
N ILE A 16 22.95 34.38 7.63
CA ILE A 16 21.78 33.50 7.53
C ILE A 16 21.07 33.67 6.17
N LEU A 17 21.31 34.76 5.46
CA LEU A 17 20.69 35.08 4.18
C LEU A 17 21.36 34.35 2.98
N GLN A 18 22.56 33.83 3.12
CA GLN A 18 23.28 33.15 2.04
C GLN A 18 22.99 31.64 1.90
N ARG A 19 22.24 31.02 2.84
CA ARG A 19 21.97 29.56 2.79
C ARG A 19 20.52 29.18 2.43
N LYS A 20 19.69 30.12 1.98
CA LYS A 20 18.36 29.81 1.44
C LYS A 20 18.15 30.43 0.06
N LYS A 21 18.98 30.00 -0.90
CA LYS A 21 18.64 30.08 -2.32
C LYS A 21 18.09 28.71 -2.71
N CYS A 22 16.79 28.59 -2.78
CA CYS A 22 16.02 27.66 -3.63
C CYS A 22 14.54 27.85 -3.37
N PHE A 23 13.96 28.85 -4.03
CA PHE A 23 12.56 28.78 -4.49
C PHE A 23 12.51 29.64 -5.75
N CYS A 24 12.41 28.97 -6.89
CA CYS A 24 12.25 29.58 -8.18
C CYS A 24 10.94 30.35 -8.22
N ILE A 25 11.03 31.66 -8.36
CA ILE A 25 9.94 32.52 -8.79
C ILE A 25 10.41 33.16 -10.10
N ASP A 26 9.59 33.01 -11.09
CA ASP A 26 9.66 33.48 -12.47
C ASP A 26 10.55 34.70 -12.69
N GLU A 27 11.54 34.61 -13.60
CA GLU A 27 12.60 35.59 -13.84
C GLU A 27 12.16 36.94 -14.44
N ASN A 28 10.87 37.18 -14.61
CA ASN A 28 10.37 38.40 -15.27
C ASN A 28 9.83 39.51 -14.32
N ILE A 29 10.14 39.44 -13.01
CA ILE A 29 9.71 40.46 -12.05
C ILE A 29 10.90 41.05 -11.24
N ALA A 30 12.07 40.96 -11.73
CA ALA A 30 13.29 41.34 -10.98
C ALA A 30 13.87 42.70 -11.36
N CYS A 31 13.08 43.71 -11.67
CA CYS A 31 13.59 45.09 -11.76
C CYS A 31 12.49 46.09 -11.46
N HIS A 32 12.23 46.39 -10.23
CA HIS A 32 11.72 47.61 -9.60
C HIS A 32 10.91 47.28 -8.34
N ASN A 33 11.58 47.13 -7.22
CA ASN A 33 11.03 47.30 -5.87
C ASN A 33 11.66 46.44 -4.77
N ASN A 34 12.97 46.52 -4.62
CA ASN A 34 13.67 45.93 -3.48
C ASN A 34 13.21 46.50 -2.14
N THR A 35 12.72 47.73 -2.12
CA THR A 35 12.22 48.41 -0.92
C THR A 35 10.88 47.88 -0.43
N THR A 36 9.99 47.47 -1.32
CA THR A 36 8.64 47.00 -0.94
C THR A 36 8.67 45.57 -0.40
N PHE A 37 9.55 44.72 -0.95
CA PHE A 37 9.73 43.36 -0.46
C PHE A 37 10.44 43.31 0.90
N GLN A 38 11.44 44.18 1.10
CA GLN A 38 12.12 44.33 2.36
C GLN A 38 11.19 44.83 3.47
N SER A 39 10.25 45.74 3.12
CA SER A 39 9.28 46.27 4.07
C SER A 39 8.23 45.21 4.49
N VAL A 40 7.77 44.35 3.54
CA VAL A 40 6.86 43.24 3.84
C VAL A 40 7.56 42.15 4.66
N PHE A 41 8.82 41.87 4.35
CA PHE A 41 9.62 40.90 5.14
C PHE A 41 9.92 41.41 6.56
N ASN A 42 10.17 42.69 6.71
CA ASN A 42 10.36 43.29 8.03
C ASN A 42 9.06 43.30 8.85
N CYS A 43 7.89 43.46 8.23
CA CYS A 43 6.59 43.28 8.87
C CYS A 43 6.35 41.84 9.35
N PHE A 44 6.80 40.85 8.57
CA PHE A 44 6.69 39.44 8.96
C PHE A 44 7.63 39.06 10.10
N LEU A 45 8.86 39.60 10.11
CA LEU A 45 9.80 39.41 11.22
C LEU A 45 9.31 40.13 12.51
N PHE A 46 8.72 41.29 12.35
CA PHE A 46 8.10 42.05 13.45
C PHE A 46 6.96 41.26 14.10
N TYR A 47 6.05 40.67 13.28
CA TYR A 47 4.94 39.84 13.76
C TYR A 47 5.43 38.61 14.51
N ARG A 48 6.43 37.92 13.99
CA ARG A 48 7.00 36.71 14.61
C ARG A 48 7.67 37.02 15.94
N ASN A 49 8.31 38.20 16.07
CA ASN A 49 8.92 38.65 17.30
C ASN A 49 7.88 39.15 18.32
N PHE A 50 6.80 39.78 17.87
CA PHE A 50 5.68 40.18 18.68
C PHE A 50 4.91 38.99 19.26
N GLN A 51 4.68 37.94 18.48
CA GLN A 51 4.10 36.70 19.00
C GLN A 51 5.00 36.00 20.04
N LYS A 52 6.31 35.99 19.83
CA LYS A 52 7.25 35.47 20.83
C LYS A 52 7.23 36.29 22.12
N TYR A 53 7.06 37.59 22.00
CA TYR A 53 6.99 38.50 23.15
C TYR A 53 5.68 38.31 23.94
N GLN A 54 4.56 38.13 23.30
CA GLN A 54 3.29 37.82 23.96
C GLN A 54 3.33 36.47 24.71
N LEU A 55 3.95 35.44 24.14
CA LEU A 55 4.05 34.13 24.76
C LEU A 55 4.99 34.10 25.99
N SER A 56 5.93 35.04 26.08
CA SER A 56 6.86 35.15 27.22
C SER A 56 6.35 36.01 28.39
N HIS A 57 5.28 36.81 28.20
CA HIS A 57 4.84 37.83 29.16
C HIS A 57 3.40 37.68 29.67
N ILE A 58 2.77 36.51 29.53
CA ILE A 58 1.42 36.23 30.05
C ILE A 58 1.31 36.30 31.60
N ARG A 59 2.39 36.54 32.34
CA ARG A 59 2.41 36.62 33.80
C ARG A 59 2.45 38.05 34.39
N GLY A 60 2.42 39.08 33.55
CA GLY A 60 2.47 40.51 34.02
C GLY A 60 1.17 41.25 33.77
N GLY A 61 0.63 41.88 34.78
CA GLY A 61 -0.70 42.57 34.75
C GLY A 61 -0.78 43.74 33.77
N LYS A 62 -2.02 44.24 33.56
CA LYS A 62 -2.45 45.25 32.58
C LYS A 62 -1.56 46.53 32.46
N SER A 63 -0.80 46.95 33.51
CA SER A 63 0.04 48.16 33.48
C SER A 63 1.32 47.98 32.63
N HIS A 64 1.81 46.74 32.47
CA HIS A 64 3.02 46.46 31.67
C HIS A 64 2.72 46.47 30.17
N ILE A 65 1.51 46.05 29.78
CA ILE A 65 1.07 46.04 28.38
C ILE A 65 0.90 47.46 27.86
N GLN A 66 0.40 48.41 28.68
CA GLN A 66 0.24 49.81 28.28
C GLN A 66 1.58 50.52 28.09
N LYS A 67 2.60 50.21 28.89
CA LYS A 67 3.95 50.79 28.74
C LYS A 67 4.66 50.24 27.50
N SER A 68 4.48 48.95 27.17
CA SER A 68 5.04 48.37 25.94
C SER A 68 4.36 48.91 24.69
N LEU A 69 3.05 49.19 24.72
CA LEU A 69 2.31 49.76 23.61
C LEU A 69 2.75 51.21 23.30
N ALA A 70 3.13 52.00 24.33
CA ALA A 70 3.61 53.38 24.14
C ALA A 70 4.96 53.44 23.38
N VAL A 71 5.80 52.42 23.53
CA VAL A 71 7.09 52.33 22.83
C VAL A 71 6.90 51.99 21.34
N TRP A 72 5.87 51.21 21.01
CA TRP A 72 5.65 50.73 19.66
C TRP A 72 4.67 51.59 18.83
N LYS A 73 3.99 52.52 19.45
CA LYS A 73 3.00 53.38 18.79
C LYS A 73 3.56 54.17 17.59
N PRO A 74 4.76 54.80 17.65
CA PRO A 74 5.33 55.51 16.51
C PRO A 74 5.65 54.63 15.30
N GLU A 75 6.13 53.39 15.55
CA GLU A 75 6.41 52.47 14.46
C GLU A 75 5.13 51.92 13.83
N LEU A 76 4.11 51.65 14.62
CA LEU A 76 2.79 51.22 14.12
C LEU A 76 2.15 52.29 13.24
N GLU A 77 2.24 53.57 13.63
CA GLU A 77 1.78 54.70 12.82
C GLU A 77 2.57 54.86 11.52
N ARG A 78 3.89 54.64 11.57
CA ARG A 78 4.75 54.67 10.38
C ARG A 78 4.37 53.57 9.38
N TYR A 79 4.11 52.35 9.87
CA TYR A 79 3.71 51.23 9.02
C TYR A 79 2.26 51.38 8.51
N THR A 80 1.37 51.97 9.27
CA THR A 80 0.01 52.25 8.83
C THR A 80 0.02 53.30 7.70
N GLY A 81 0.89 54.33 7.82
CA GLY A 81 1.13 55.30 6.75
C GLY A 81 1.68 54.65 5.45
N LEU A 82 2.59 53.70 5.60
CA LEU A 82 3.18 52.99 4.46
C LEU A 82 2.13 52.09 3.72
N VAL A 83 1.29 51.42 4.48
CA VAL A 83 0.17 50.62 3.92
C VAL A 83 -0.87 51.51 3.23
N GLN A 84 -1.13 52.73 3.77
CA GLN A 84 -2.00 53.72 3.15
C GLN A 84 -1.42 54.21 1.82
N GLN A 85 -0.12 54.53 1.78
CA GLN A 85 0.60 54.93 0.55
C GLN A 85 0.60 53.80 -0.51
N ILE A 86 0.73 52.52 -0.09
CA ILE A 86 0.67 51.36 -0.98
C ILE A 86 -0.77 51.21 -1.55
N LYS A 87 -1.82 51.42 -0.75
CA LYS A 87 -3.21 51.41 -1.20
C LYS A 87 -3.50 52.57 -2.20
N GLU A 88 -2.94 53.75 -2.00
CA GLU A 88 -3.10 54.84 -2.90
C GLU A 88 -2.36 54.71 -4.25
N LYS A 89 -1.15 54.07 -4.21
CA LYS A 89 -0.39 53.77 -5.42
C LYS A 89 -0.93 52.57 -6.22
N SER A 90 -1.76 51.72 -5.60
CA SER A 90 -2.31 50.48 -6.26
C SER A 90 -3.64 50.71 -6.95
N LYS A 91 -4.00 51.95 -7.37
CA LYS A 91 -5.20 52.22 -8.18
C LYS A 91 -5.19 51.60 -9.59
N GLU A 92 -4.12 50.89 -9.96
CA GLU A 92 -4.10 50.10 -11.18
C GLU A 92 -4.56 48.65 -10.91
N ARG A 93 -5.70 48.31 -11.52
CA ARG A 93 -6.44 47.02 -11.37
C ARG A 93 -5.64 45.71 -11.50
N LYS A 94 -4.45 45.71 -12.05
CA LYS A 94 -3.63 44.53 -12.25
C LYS A 94 -2.76 44.11 -11.02
N ALA A 95 -2.47 45.05 -10.14
CA ALA A 95 -1.70 44.79 -8.92
C ALA A 95 -2.57 44.18 -7.79
N LEU A 96 -3.86 44.49 -7.77
CA LEU A 96 -4.81 44.00 -6.75
C LEU A 96 -5.11 42.50 -6.87
N VAL A 97 -5.03 41.89 -8.04
CA VAL A 97 -5.27 40.46 -8.24
C VAL A 97 -4.09 39.62 -7.73
N LYS A 98 -2.85 40.14 -7.88
CA LYS A 98 -1.65 39.45 -7.34
C LYS A 98 -1.49 39.64 -5.83
N LEU A 99 -1.93 40.75 -5.29
CA LEU A 99 -1.97 41.01 -3.84
C LEU A 99 -3.06 40.17 -3.13
N ARG A 100 -4.13 39.81 -3.81
CA ARG A 100 -5.16 38.88 -3.26
C ARG A 100 -4.68 37.45 -3.10
N LEU A 101 -3.72 37.02 -3.89
CA LEU A 101 -3.11 35.66 -3.77
C LEU A 101 -2.02 35.58 -2.68
N ILE A 102 -1.40 36.69 -2.33
CA ILE A 102 -0.36 36.76 -1.27
C ILE A 102 -0.93 37.32 0.04
N GLY A 103 -2.03 38.05 -0.02
CA GLY A 103 -2.55 38.91 1.06
C GLY A 103 -3.81 38.42 1.75
N GLY A 104 -4.27 37.20 1.49
CA GLY A 104 -5.46 36.65 2.19
C GLY A 104 -5.34 36.64 3.72
N THR A 105 -4.13 36.57 4.23
CA THR A 105 -3.84 36.51 5.67
C THR A 105 -3.38 37.83 6.27
N SER A 106 -2.70 38.69 5.51
CA SER A 106 -2.09 39.91 6.09
C SER A 106 -3.04 41.09 6.15
N VAL A 107 -3.93 41.31 5.18
CA VAL A 107 -4.92 42.40 5.22
C VAL A 107 -6.00 42.11 6.25
N GLY A 108 -6.45 40.89 6.39
CA GLY A 108 -7.37 40.44 7.44
C GLY A 108 -6.76 40.59 8.84
N PHE A 109 -5.46 40.46 8.95
CA PHE A 109 -4.72 40.59 10.19
C PHE A 109 -4.58 42.04 10.64
N PHE A 110 -4.21 42.99 9.76
CA PHE A 110 -4.16 44.40 10.09
C PHE A 110 -5.55 44.96 10.35
N GLN A 111 -6.57 44.49 9.65
CA GLN A 111 -7.94 44.84 9.94
C GLN A 111 -8.35 44.32 11.33
N LYS A 112 -7.95 43.08 11.66
CA LYS A 112 -8.20 42.47 12.96
C LYS A 112 -7.51 43.23 14.10
N ILE A 113 -6.30 43.75 13.88
CA ILE A 113 -5.59 44.63 14.88
C ILE A 113 -6.33 45.96 15.01
N ILE A 114 -6.74 46.59 13.92
CA ILE A 114 -7.50 47.84 13.96
C ILE A 114 -8.85 47.62 14.66
N ASP A 115 -9.49 46.50 14.41
CA ASP A 115 -10.77 46.11 15.02
C ASP A 115 -10.62 45.74 16.50
N ASP A 116 -9.58 44.98 16.87
CA ASP A 116 -9.31 44.52 18.23
C ASP A 116 -8.81 45.65 19.13
N PHE A 117 -8.14 46.70 18.57
CA PHE A 117 -7.69 47.88 19.31
C PHE A 117 -8.63 49.07 19.20
N GLY A 118 -9.75 48.95 18.48
CA GLY A 118 -10.81 49.99 18.42
C GLY A 118 -10.36 51.34 17.87
N LEU A 119 -9.44 51.37 16.91
CA LEU A 119 -8.90 52.56 16.28
C LEU A 119 -9.76 53.12 15.15
N GLY A 120 -10.88 52.49 14.80
CA GLY A 120 -11.88 52.96 13.84
C GLY A 120 -13.05 53.64 14.55
N GLN A 121 -13.12 54.97 14.54
CA GLN A 121 -14.29 55.67 15.02
C GLN A 121 -15.40 55.64 13.94
N HIS A 122 -16.30 54.67 13.97
CA HIS A 122 -17.61 54.83 13.35
C HIS A 122 -18.66 54.97 14.44
N LYS A 123 -19.37 56.07 14.46
CA LYS A 123 -20.64 56.17 15.18
C LYS A 123 -21.56 55.17 14.55
N VAL A 124 -21.86 54.10 15.25
CA VAL A 124 -22.80 53.09 14.79
C VAL A 124 -24.19 53.57 15.03
N ASP A 125 -25.01 53.57 13.98
CA ASP A 125 -26.45 53.79 14.11
C ASP A 125 -27.02 52.58 14.86
N GLU A 126 -27.37 52.79 16.15
CA GLU A 126 -27.87 51.71 17.03
C GLU A 126 -29.21 51.17 16.56
N GLU A 127 -30.11 52.01 15.98
CA GLU A 127 -31.40 51.57 15.49
C GLU A 127 -31.23 50.71 14.23
N ALA A 128 -30.37 51.13 13.30
CA ALA A 128 -30.09 50.34 12.09
C ALA A 128 -29.39 49.02 12.42
N LEU A 129 -28.48 48.99 13.42
CA LEU A 129 -27.82 47.78 13.85
C LEU A 129 -28.82 46.82 14.52
N TYR A 130 -29.73 47.34 15.35
CA TYR A 130 -30.78 46.56 15.99
C TYR A 130 -31.70 45.89 14.96
N ALA A 131 -32.18 46.70 14.01
CA ALA A 131 -33.03 46.18 12.91
C ALA A 131 -32.34 45.04 12.12
N GLN A 132 -31.05 45.21 11.79
CA GLN A 132 -30.30 44.18 11.07
C GLN A 132 -30.07 42.90 11.93
N ILE A 133 -29.84 43.01 13.23
CA ILE A 133 -29.73 41.86 14.14
C ILE A 133 -31.08 41.15 14.25
N ALA A 134 -32.20 41.86 14.30
CA ALA A 134 -33.52 41.25 14.28
C ALA A 134 -33.77 40.45 12.99
N LEU A 135 -33.43 40.99 11.83
CA LEU A 135 -33.48 40.28 10.55
C LEU A 135 -32.61 39.03 10.51
N PHE A 136 -31.41 39.09 11.10
CA PHE A 136 -30.58 37.88 11.24
C PHE A 136 -31.28 36.81 12.09
N LYS A 137 -31.89 37.20 13.22
CA LYS A 137 -32.59 36.26 14.09
C LYS A 137 -33.77 35.59 13.37
N ASP A 138 -34.56 36.38 12.62
CA ASP A 138 -35.68 35.86 11.84
C ASP A 138 -35.16 34.92 10.74
N ASP A 139 -34.12 35.29 10.05
CA ASP A 139 -33.49 34.47 9.01
C ASP A 139 -32.90 33.18 9.56
N LEU A 140 -32.27 33.24 10.75
CA LEU A 140 -31.77 32.05 11.45
C LEU A 140 -32.90 31.16 11.91
N LYS A 141 -33.97 31.75 12.43
CA LYS A 141 -35.16 31.00 12.83
C LYS A 141 -35.82 30.29 11.64
N ALA A 142 -35.79 30.89 10.45
CA ALA A 142 -36.29 30.29 9.23
C ALA A 142 -35.46 29.04 8.78
N GLN A 143 -34.28 28.84 9.37
CA GLN A 143 -33.51 27.59 9.18
C GLN A 143 -33.96 26.49 10.14
N GLU A 144 -34.70 26.78 11.20
CA GLU A 144 -35.28 25.76 12.08
C GLU A 144 -36.29 24.90 11.30
N GLY A 145 -36.14 23.58 11.40
CA GLY A 145 -37.03 22.66 10.68
C GLY A 145 -36.64 22.39 9.22
N LYS A 146 -35.58 23.05 8.72
CA LYS A 146 -35.02 22.81 7.40
C LYS A 146 -33.59 22.25 7.52
N TYR A 147 -33.24 21.23 6.69
CA TYR A 147 -31.86 20.77 6.59
C TYR A 147 -31.06 21.80 5.78
N THR A 148 -30.03 22.36 6.40
CA THR A 148 -29.12 23.32 5.78
C THR A 148 -27.78 22.63 5.47
N ASN A 149 -27.48 22.43 4.19
CA ASN A 149 -26.20 21.80 3.81
C ASN A 149 -25.00 22.75 4.01
N GLN A 150 -23.79 22.24 3.96
CA GLN A 150 -22.59 23.05 4.20
C GLN A 150 -22.44 24.27 3.27
N ASP A 151 -22.79 24.15 1.99
CA ASP A 151 -22.73 25.28 1.07
C ASP A 151 -23.75 26.37 1.43
N GLU A 152 -24.98 25.94 1.76
CA GLU A 152 -26.03 26.85 2.23
C GLU A 152 -25.65 27.53 3.55
N ALA A 153 -25.02 26.77 4.48
CA ALA A 153 -24.54 27.32 5.76
C ALA A 153 -23.48 28.41 5.57
N ILE A 154 -22.60 28.22 4.59
CA ILE A 154 -21.59 29.24 4.26
C ILE A 154 -22.21 30.45 3.57
N GLN A 155 -23.11 30.26 2.60
CA GLN A 155 -23.85 31.35 2.00
C GLN A 155 -24.59 32.16 3.06
N PHE A 156 -25.19 31.47 4.01
CA PHE A 156 -25.86 32.12 5.16
C PHE A 156 -24.86 32.92 6.01
N ARG A 157 -23.71 32.34 6.34
CA ARG A 157 -22.63 33.01 7.08
C ARG A 157 -22.09 34.22 6.32
N ASP A 158 -21.82 34.08 5.02
CA ASP A 158 -21.29 35.15 4.18
C ASP A 158 -22.30 36.30 4.03
N LYS A 159 -23.60 36.00 3.92
CA LYS A 159 -24.68 36.97 3.91
C LYS A 159 -24.60 37.90 5.13
N TRP A 160 -24.32 37.37 6.29
CA TRP A 160 -24.35 38.10 7.56
C TRP A 160 -22.96 38.53 8.09
N ALA A 161 -21.89 38.21 7.37
CA ALA A 161 -20.51 38.46 7.79
C ALA A 161 -20.20 39.95 7.98
N ASP A 162 -20.77 40.81 7.16
CA ASP A 162 -20.56 42.26 7.27
C ASP A 162 -21.32 42.87 8.46
N LEU A 163 -22.50 42.36 8.76
CA LEU A 163 -23.21 42.71 9.98
C LEU A 163 -22.40 42.29 11.23
N TYR A 164 -21.84 41.06 11.21
CA TYR A 164 -21.01 40.59 12.30
C TYR A 164 -19.77 41.47 12.53
N LYS A 165 -19.10 41.93 11.45
CA LYS A 165 -17.98 42.85 11.57
C LYS A 165 -18.40 44.19 12.19
N LYS A 166 -19.53 44.73 11.73
CA LYS A 166 -20.11 45.99 12.27
C LYS A 166 -20.50 45.82 13.73
N ALA A 167 -21.19 44.74 14.09
CA ALA A 167 -21.61 44.47 15.48
C ALA A 167 -20.42 44.28 16.42
N LYS A 168 -19.35 43.61 15.96
CA LYS A 168 -18.13 43.42 16.76
C LYS A 168 -17.33 44.69 16.96
N ALA A 169 -17.34 45.60 15.99
CA ALA A 169 -16.69 46.93 16.08
C ALA A 169 -17.52 47.95 16.88
N ALA A 170 -18.82 47.71 17.06
CA ALA A 170 -19.73 48.65 17.74
C ALA A 170 -19.37 48.75 19.26
N ARG A 171 -19.09 49.99 19.71
CA ARG A 171 -18.85 50.28 21.12
C ARG A 171 -20.18 50.67 21.79
N LEU A 172 -20.85 49.67 22.31
CA LEU A 172 -22.09 49.86 23.07
C LEU A 172 -21.78 49.87 24.58
N GLY A 173 -22.34 50.84 25.31
CA GLY A 173 -22.27 50.82 26.76
C GLY A 173 -23.12 49.65 27.34
N LYS A 174 -22.70 49.08 28.47
CA LYS A 174 -23.44 47.98 29.12
C LYS A 174 -24.86 48.35 29.53
N LYS A 175 -25.22 49.64 29.55
CA LYS A 175 -26.56 50.13 29.82
C LYS A 175 -27.43 50.30 28.55
N SER A 176 -26.85 50.12 27.34
CA SER A 176 -27.61 50.16 26.10
C SER A 176 -28.50 48.89 26.01
N PRO A 177 -29.78 49.05 25.67
CA PRO A 177 -30.65 47.89 25.40
C PRO A 177 -30.08 46.96 24.32
N LEU A 178 -29.32 47.50 23.39
CA LEU A 178 -28.72 46.79 22.29
C LEU A 178 -27.47 45.96 22.69
N TRP A 179 -26.91 46.20 23.90
CA TRP A 179 -25.70 45.49 24.32
C TRP A 179 -25.87 43.97 24.41
N GLU A 180 -27.01 43.52 25.02
CA GLU A 180 -27.29 42.08 25.13
C GLU A 180 -27.65 41.48 23.78
N GLU A 181 -28.43 42.16 22.98
CA GLU A 181 -28.80 41.72 21.63
C GLU A 181 -27.57 41.53 20.73
N ARG A 182 -26.66 42.51 20.74
CA ARG A 182 -25.40 42.43 20.02
C ARG A 182 -24.54 41.26 20.51
N LYS A 183 -24.44 41.09 21.83
CA LYS A 183 -23.67 39.99 22.43
C LYS A 183 -24.22 38.65 22.00
N GLN A 184 -25.54 38.44 22.11
CA GLN A 184 -26.19 37.22 21.68
C GLN A 184 -25.97 36.96 20.18
N PHE A 185 -26.07 38.02 19.35
CA PHE A 185 -25.81 37.88 17.93
C PHE A 185 -24.37 37.46 17.66
N THR A 186 -23.37 38.12 18.26
CA THR A 186 -21.97 37.78 18.05
C THR A 186 -21.62 36.38 18.54
N ASP A 187 -22.12 35.99 19.71
CA ASP A 187 -21.90 34.67 20.29
C ASP A 187 -22.57 33.57 19.42
N THR A 188 -23.76 33.83 18.90
CA THR A 188 -24.46 32.92 17.98
C THR A 188 -23.73 32.80 16.66
N PHE A 189 -23.25 33.93 16.10
CA PHE A 189 -22.52 33.92 14.82
C PHE A 189 -21.14 33.26 14.94
N ASP A 190 -20.43 33.45 16.06
CA ASP A 190 -19.17 32.73 16.34
C ASP A 190 -19.38 31.21 16.39
N ARG A 191 -20.56 30.77 16.85
CA ARG A 191 -20.98 29.36 16.94
C ARG A 191 -21.98 28.94 15.87
N LEU A 192 -22.10 29.69 14.78
CA LEU A 192 -23.14 29.49 13.75
C LEU A 192 -23.12 28.07 13.17
N ALA A 193 -21.92 27.51 12.93
CA ALA A 193 -21.77 26.16 12.42
C ALA A 193 -22.37 25.11 13.41
N GLU A 194 -22.14 25.29 14.72
CA GLU A 194 -22.70 24.41 15.76
C GLU A 194 -24.23 24.53 15.82
N VAL A 195 -24.74 25.76 15.73
CA VAL A 195 -26.18 26.03 15.76
C VAL A 195 -26.89 25.36 14.57
N LEU A 196 -26.38 25.56 13.35
CA LEU A 196 -26.95 24.94 12.15
C LEU A 196 -26.81 23.40 12.19
N THR A 197 -25.71 22.88 12.71
CA THR A 197 -25.54 21.42 12.94
C THR A 197 -26.59 20.91 13.95
N GLY A 198 -26.89 21.67 14.98
CA GLY A 198 -27.96 21.37 15.94
C GLY A 198 -29.33 21.30 15.27
N TYR A 199 -29.62 22.28 14.39
CA TYR A 199 -30.88 22.26 13.61
C TYR A 199 -30.98 21.08 12.68
N ASN A 200 -29.87 20.77 11.93
CA ASN A 200 -29.80 19.58 11.08
C ASN A 200 -30.04 18.29 11.87
N SER A 201 -29.48 18.19 13.08
CA SER A 201 -29.69 17.02 13.97
C SER A 201 -31.14 16.88 14.42
N ALA A 202 -31.81 18.01 14.73
CA ALA A 202 -33.23 18.02 15.08
C ALA A 202 -34.11 17.63 13.87
N VAL A 203 -33.77 18.10 12.69
CA VAL A 203 -34.47 17.74 11.43
C VAL A 203 -34.30 16.25 11.13
N ILE A 204 -33.09 15.70 11.24
CA ILE A 204 -32.82 14.26 11.06
C ILE A 204 -33.64 13.44 12.08
N ALA A 205 -33.69 13.86 13.35
CA ALA A 205 -34.43 13.17 14.39
C ALA A 205 -35.95 13.18 14.12
N ALA A 206 -36.48 14.33 13.68
CA ALA A 206 -37.91 14.46 13.33
C ALA A 206 -38.25 13.61 12.09
N GLU A 207 -37.43 13.68 11.05
CA GLU A 207 -37.59 12.92 9.81
C GLU A 207 -37.42 11.42 10.03
N SER A 208 -36.51 11.00 10.95
CA SER A 208 -36.36 9.61 11.36
C SER A 208 -37.63 9.03 12.00
N LYS A 209 -38.35 9.84 12.78
CA LYS A 209 -39.66 9.44 13.35
C LYS A 209 -40.74 9.39 12.28
N ARG A 210 -40.76 10.38 11.39
CA ARG A 210 -41.77 10.47 10.31
C ARG A 210 -41.62 9.26 9.34
N CYS A 211 -40.38 8.90 9.00
CA CYS A 211 -40.09 7.80 8.09
C CYS A 211 -39.80 6.48 8.82
N ASP A 212 -40.25 6.30 10.07
CA ASP A 212 -39.91 5.11 10.86
C ASP A 212 -40.37 3.81 10.20
N ALA A 213 -41.58 3.79 9.65
CA ALA A 213 -42.10 2.60 8.93
C ALA A 213 -41.22 2.19 7.73
N LEU A 214 -40.63 3.17 7.03
CA LEU A 214 -39.72 2.93 5.90
C LEU A 214 -38.38 2.43 6.38
N LEU A 215 -37.79 3.05 7.42
CA LEU A 215 -36.42 2.83 7.88
C LEU A 215 -36.28 1.61 8.80
N SER A 216 -37.40 1.12 9.38
CA SER A 216 -37.40 -0.07 10.20
C SER A 216 -37.46 -1.37 9.42
N ASP A 217 -37.74 -1.30 8.12
CA ASP A 217 -37.74 -2.46 7.23
C ASP A 217 -36.96 -2.17 5.93
N ILE A 218 -35.64 -2.40 5.98
CA ILE A 218 -34.78 -2.42 4.80
C ILE A 218 -34.28 -3.85 4.64
N ASP A 219 -34.83 -4.59 3.67
CA ASP A 219 -34.47 -6.01 3.45
C ASP A 219 -34.63 -6.85 4.73
N GLY A 220 -35.79 -6.68 5.41
CA GLY A 220 -36.12 -7.35 6.68
C GLY A 220 -35.31 -6.90 7.89
N LYS A 221 -34.60 -5.78 7.81
CA LYS A 221 -33.74 -5.27 8.89
C LYS A 221 -34.05 -3.82 9.24
N ASN A 222 -34.04 -3.53 10.53
CA ASN A 222 -34.17 -2.16 11.02
C ASN A 222 -32.82 -1.44 10.99
N LEU A 223 -32.79 -0.24 10.43
CA LEU A 223 -31.62 0.62 10.43
C LEU A 223 -31.39 1.21 11.82
N ASP A 224 -30.15 1.16 12.28
CA ASP A 224 -29.75 1.81 13.54
C ASP A 224 -29.71 3.36 13.41
N PRO A 225 -29.60 4.11 14.52
CA PRO A 225 -29.64 5.57 14.47
C PRO A 225 -28.52 6.21 13.59
N GLN A 226 -27.34 5.62 13.52
CA GLN A 226 -26.26 6.13 12.67
C GLN A 226 -26.55 5.88 11.19
N GLN A 227 -27.04 4.69 10.85
CA GLN A 227 -27.49 4.35 9.50
C GLN A 227 -28.64 5.26 9.05
N ARG A 228 -29.64 5.48 9.92
CA ARG A 228 -30.74 6.41 9.67
C ARG A 228 -30.24 7.84 9.42
N ALA A 229 -29.29 8.31 10.23
CA ALA A 229 -28.70 9.64 10.04
C ALA A 229 -28.03 9.80 8.67
N VAL A 230 -27.28 8.78 8.20
CA VAL A 230 -26.67 8.75 6.86
C VAL A 230 -27.75 8.79 5.76
N VAL A 231 -28.81 7.98 5.92
CA VAL A 231 -29.91 7.93 4.95
C VAL A 231 -30.62 9.28 4.83
N LEU A 232 -30.86 9.97 5.93
CA LEU A 232 -31.62 11.22 5.98
C LEU A 232 -30.78 12.46 5.71
N CYS A 233 -29.46 12.37 5.86
CA CYS A 233 -28.54 13.47 5.60
C CYS A 233 -28.63 13.93 4.11
N ASN A 234 -28.73 15.23 3.88
CA ASN A 234 -28.87 15.82 2.53
C ASN A 234 -27.71 16.74 2.18
N GLU A 235 -26.48 16.26 2.35
CA GLU A 235 -25.28 16.98 1.97
C GLU A 235 -24.92 16.78 0.49
N LYS A 236 -24.28 17.78 -0.11
CA LYS A 236 -23.82 17.68 -1.50
C LYS A 236 -22.66 16.70 -1.66
N ARG A 237 -21.78 16.61 -0.65
CA ARG A 237 -20.62 15.73 -0.65
C ARG A 237 -20.55 15.04 0.71
N MET A 238 -20.66 13.73 0.72
CA MET A 238 -20.70 12.96 1.94
C MET A 238 -19.77 11.75 1.83
N LEU A 239 -18.88 11.60 2.81
CA LEU A 239 -18.08 10.42 3.02
C LEU A 239 -18.58 9.68 4.28
N VAL A 240 -18.88 8.41 4.14
CA VAL A 240 -19.31 7.54 5.25
C VAL A 240 -18.16 6.60 5.62
N LEU A 241 -17.58 6.83 6.77
CA LEU A 241 -16.60 5.93 7.37
C LEU A 241 -17.33 4.78 8.03
N ALA A 242 -17.14 3.59 7.51
CA ALA A 242 -17.86 2.40 7.99
C ALA A 242 -16.88 1.33 8.46
N GLY A 243 -17.15 0.67 9.56
CA GLY A 243 -16.35 -0.48 9.99
C GLY A 243 -16.72 -1.78 9.24
N ALA A 244 -15.91 -2.81 9.43
CA ALA A 244 -16.24 -4.15 8.94
C ALA A 244 -17.55 -4.65 9.57
N GLY A 245 -18.50 -5.07 8.75
CA GLY A 245 -19.79 -5.58 9.24
C GLY A 245 -20.76 -4.53 9.76
N SER A 246 -20.57 -3.23 9.49
CA SER A 246 -21.44 -2.13 9.93
C SER A 246 -22.71 -1.94 9.09
N GLY A 247 -22.94 -2.79 8.08
CA GLY A 247 -24.14 -2.70 7.24
C GLY A 247 -24.06 -1.61 6.16
N LYS A 248 -22.87 -1.33 5.60
CA LYS A 248 -22.66 -0.39 4.49
C LYS A 248 -23.71 -0.52 3.39
N THR A 249 -23.79 -1.70 2.81
CA THR A 249 -24.71 -2.02 1.70
C THR A 249 -26.19 -1.86 2.09
N LEU A 250 -26.54 -2.18 3.35
CA LEU A 250 -27.89 -1.97 3.86
C LEU A 250 -28.23 -0.48 3.97
N THR A 251 -27.27 0.33 4.43
CA THR A 251 -27.43 1.79 4.53
C THR A 251 -27.59 2.42 3.15
N ILE A 252 -26.83 1.97 2.15
CA ILE A 252 -26.98 2.42 0.75
C ILE A 252 -28.40 2.07 0.24
N ALA A 253 -28.83 0.84 0.44
CA ALA A 253 -30.19 0.41 0.04
C ALA A 253 -31.28 1.25 0.72
N GLY A 254 -31.11 1.55 2.01
CA GLY A 254 -32.00 2.47 2.75
C GLY A 254 -32.00 3.88 2.17
N LYS A 255 -30.82 4.40 1.74
CA LYS A 255 -30.73 5.71 1.08
C LYS A 255 -31.48 5.74 -0.23
N VAL A 256 -31.30 4.72 -1.08
CA VAL A 256 -32.01 4.61 -2.36
C VAL A 256 -33.53 4.54 -2.11
N LYS A 257 -33.97 3.69 -1.16
CA LYS A 257 -35.40 3.58 -0.81
C LYS A 257 -35.97 4.91 -0.36
N TYR A 258 -35.29 5.63 0.53
CA TYR A 258 -35.69 6.94 1.00
C TYR A 258 -35.77 7.97 -0.13
N LEU A 259 -34.75 8.02 -1.00
CA LEU A 259 -34.74 8.95 -2.12
C LEU A 259 -35.91 8.72 -3.11
N CYS A 260 -36.18 7.47 -3.43
CA CYS A 260 -37.25 7.12 -4.36
C CYS A 260 -38.63 7.33 -3.75
N GLN A 261 -38.89 6.79 -2.56
CA GLN A 261 -40.26 6.75 -1.97
C GLN A 261 -40.64 8.04 -1.23
N GLU A 262 -39.69 8.71 -0.58
CA GLU A 262 -39.99 9.91 0.21
C GLU A 262 -39.62 11.23 -0.49
N LYS A 263 -38.57 11.20 -1.30
CA LYS A 263 -38.12 12.42 -2.03
C LYS A 263 -38.54 12.44 -3.50
N GLY A 264 -39.23 11.39 -3.99
CA GLY A 264 -39.72 11.31 -5.36
C GLY A 264 -38.59 11.36 -6.39
N VAL A 265 -37.39 10.87 -6.07
CA VAL A 265 -36.27 10.80 -7.02
C VAL A 265 -36.48 9.58 -7.90
N SER A 266 -36.41 9.78 -9.24
CA SER A 266 -36.46 8.65 -10.15
C SER A 266 -35.25 7.73 -9.91
N PRO A 267 -35.43 6.40 -9.88
CA PRO A 267 -34.31 5.47 -9.77
C PRO A 267 -33.22 5.68 -10.83
N GLU A 268 -33.59 6.16 -12.01
CA GLU A 268 -32.68 6.47 -13.11
C GLU A 268 -31.74 7.65 -12.79
N ASP A 269 -32.22 8.59 -11.94
CA ASP A 269 -31.43 9.75 -11.51
C ASP A 269 -30.41 9.42 -10.42
N ILE A 270 -30.35 8.14 -10.02
CA ILE A 270 -29.41 7.63 -9.01
C ILE A 270 -28.38 6.75 -9.67
N LEU A 271 -27.16 7.26 -9.83
CA LEU A 271 -26.02 6.47 -10.30
C LEU A 271 -25.43 5.71 -9.10
N LEU A 272 -25.62 4.38 -9.07
CA LEU A 272 -25.11 3.51 -8.03
C LEU A 272 -23.93 2.69 -8.54
N ILE A 273 -22.74 2.90 -7.97
CA ILE A 273 -21.51 2.26 -8.42
C ILE A 273 -20.98 1.32 -7.34
N ALA A 274 -20.74 0.07 -7.73
CA ALA A 274 -20.05 -0.92 -6.92
C ALA A 274 -18.69 -1.25 -7.51
N PHE A 275 -17.76 -1.75 -6.68
CA PHE A 275 -16.39 -2.00 -7.11
C PHE A 275 -16.23 -3.28 -7.94
N THR A 276 -17.01 -4.32 -7.63
CA THR A 276 -16.96 -5.62 -8.32
C THR A 276 -18.31 -5.98 -8.94
N HIS A 277 -18.31 -6.82 -9.97
CA HIS A 277 -19.53 -7.36 -10.56
C HIS A 277 -20.43 -8.02 -9.52
N LYS A 278 -19.85 -8.87 -8.67
CA LYS A 278 -20.60 -9.55 -7.61
C LYS A 278 -21.28 -8.57 -6.65
N SER A 279 -20.54 -7.50 -6.24
CA SER A 279 -21.12 -6.47 -5.36
C SER A 279 -22.23 -5.68 -6.07
N ALA A 280 -22.10 -5.44 -7.38
CA ALA A 280 -23.13 -4.78 -8.18
C ALA A 280 -24.38 -5.66 -8.31
N GLU A 281 -24.23 -6.95 -8.52
CA GLU A 281 -25.33 -7.93 -8.58
C GLU A 281 -26.04 -8.03 -7.23
N GLU A 282 -25.29 -8.19 -6.13
CA GLU A 282 -25.85 -8.25 -4.78
C GLU A 282 -26.62 -6.97 -4.40
N MET A 283 -26.09 -5.80 -4.81
CA MET A 283 -26.75 -4.51 -4.59
C MET A 283 -28.01 -4.38 -5.45
N THR A 284 -27.95 -4.81 -6.71
CA THR A 284 -29.10 -4.82 -7.62
C THR A 284 -30.20 -5.76 -7.12
N ASP A 285 -29.85 -6.98 -6.69
CA ASP A 285 -30.80 -7.92 -6.12
C ASP A 285 -31.50 -7.30 -4.88
N ARG A 286 -30.73 -6.63 -4.03
CA ARG A 286 -31.27 -5.99 -2.85
C ARG A 286 -32.24 -4.85 -3.20
N ILE A 287 -31.89 -4.01 -4.17
CA ILE A 287 -32.72 -2.84 -4.55
C ILE A 287 -33.89 -3.26 -5.41
N SER A 288 -33.66 -4.00 -6.48
CA SER A 288 -34.68 -4.39 -7.43
C SER A 288 -35.44 -5.63 -6.98
N GLY A 289 -34.74 -6.70 -6.55
CA GLY A 289 -35.36 -7.95 -6.15
C GLY A 289 -36.10 -7.85 -4.81
N LYS A 290 -35.47 -7.28 -3.77
CA LYS A 290 -36.06 -7.28 -2.42
C LYS A 290 -36.83 -6.02 -2.06
N LEU A 291 -36.37 -4.85 -2.48
CA LEU A 291 -37.06 -3.58 -2.19
C LEU A 291 -38.07 -3.19 -3.27
N GLY A 292 -38.10 -3.89 -4.42
CA GLY A 292 -39.05 -3.63 -5.51
C GLY A 292 -38.83 -2.26 -6.21
N ILE A 293 -37.64 -1.66 -6.10
CA ILE A 293 -37.29 -0.39 -6.73
C ILE A 293 -36.62 -0.70 -8.07
N PRO A 294 -37.16 -0.26 -9.23
CA PRO A 294 -36.57 -0.51 -10.52
C PRO A 294 -35.26 0.25 -10.70
N GLY A 295 -34.17 -0.30 -10.22
CA GLY A 295 -32.83 0.29 -10.30
C GLY A 295 -31.76 -0.79 -10.29
N SER A 296 -30.61 -0.48 -10.87
CA SER A 296 -29.46 -1.39 -10.89
C SER A 296 -28.18 -0.69 -10.48
N ALA A 297 -27.32 -1.41 -9.78
CA ALA A 297 -25.96 -0.99 -9.54
C ALA A 297 -25.08 -1.35 -10.76
N THR A 298 -24.14 -0.51 -11.06
CA THR A 298 -23.16 -0.73 -12.12
C THR A 298 -21.74 -0.81 -11.57
N THR A 299 -20.78 -1.28 -12.37
CA THR A 299 -19.37 -1.15 -12.05
C THR A 299 -18.76 0.02 -12.82
N PHE A 300 -17.59 0.52 -12.36
CA PHE A 300 -16.88 1.57 -13.08
C PHE A 300 -16.61 1.20 -14.55
N HIS A 301 -16.19 -0.04 -14.81
CA HIS A 301 -15.89 -0.49 -16.17
C HIS A 301 -17.14 -0.57 -17.05
N LYS A 302 -18.25 -1.10 -16.52
CA LYS A 302 -19.51 -1.12 -17.26
C LYS A 302 -20.00 0.30 -17.57
N LEU A 303 -19.96 1.19 -16.57
CA LEU A 303 -20.31 2.61 -16.77
C LEU A 303 -19.42 3.26 -17.85
N GLY A 304 -18.09 3.01 -17.79
CA GLY A 304 -17.15 3.52 -18.78
C GLY A 304 -17.48 3.05 -20.19
N LEU A 305 -17.73 1.74 -20.37
CA LEU A 305 -18.14 1.19 -21.68
C LEU A 305 -19.46 1.74 -22.19
N ASP A 306 -20.44 1.94 -21.32
CA ASP A 306 -21.73 2.50 -21.69
C ASP A 306 -21.58 3.95 -22.16
N LEU A 307 -20.75 4.75 -21.44
CA LEU A 307 -20.44 6.13 -21.86
C LEU A 307 -19.67 6.20 -23.18
N ILE A 308 -18.69 5.32 -23.40
CA ILE A 308 -17.97 5.25 -24.67
C ILE A 308 -18.93 4.88 -25.80
N ARG A 309 -19.78 3.87 -25.60
CA ARG A 309 -20.81 3.47 -26.60
C ARG A 309 -21.74 4.64 -26.96
N GLU A 310 -22.15 5.43 -25.97
CA GLU A 310 -23.00 6.60 -26.20
C GLU A 310 -22.27 7.70 -26.99
N ALA A 311 -20.95 7.90 -26.74
CA ALA A 311 -20.13 8.88 -27.45
C ALA A 311 -19.85 8.47 -28.91
N GLU A 312 -19.48 7.21 -29.12
CA GLU A 312 -18.95 6.71 -30.38
C GLU A 312 -20.02 5.98 -31.24
N GLY A 313 -21.23 5.76 -30.70
CA GLY A 313 -22.31 5.02 -31.34
C GLY A 313 -22.07 3.51 -31.44
N LYS A 314 -20.90 3.03 -31.02
CA LYS A 314 -20.51 1.62 -31.01
C LYS A 314 -19.81 1.26 -29.71
N ARG A 315 -20.11 0.07 -29.20
CA ARG A 315 -19.37 -0.47 -28.04
C ARG A 315 -18.03 -1.03 -28.52
N PRO A 316 -16.89 -0.57 -27.97
CA PRO A 316 -15.59 -1.14 -28.31
C PRO A 316 -15.44 -2.56 -27.77
N ASP A 317 -14.60 -3.35 -28.42
CA ASP A 317 -14.18 -4.64 -27.91
C ASP A 317 -13.22 -4.46 -26.71
N VAL A 318 -13.27 -5.40 -25.77
CA VAL A 318 -12.40 -5.34 -24.59
C VAL A 318 -11.23 -6.27 -24.77
N TYR A 319 -10.03 -5.73 -24.70
CA TYR A 319 -8.80 -6.49 -24.81
C TYR A 319 -8.18 -6.74 -23.43
N GLU A 320 -8.02 -8.03 -23.08
CA GLU A 320 -7.47 -8.44 -21.76
C GLU A 320 -6.03 -8.99 -21.85
N GLY A 321 -5.47 -9.05 -23.06
CA GLY A 321 -4.20 -9.73 -23.36
C GLY A 321 -2.95 -8.87 -23.25
N LEU A 322 -2.89 -7.83 -22.38
CA LEU A 322 -1.72 -6.94 -22.29
C LEU A 322 -0.40 -7.69 -22.08
N THR A 323 -0.38 -8.71 -21.21
CA THR A 323 0.84 -9.50 -20.96
C THR A 323 1.27 -10.29 -22.20
N ASP A 324 0.31 -10.84 -22.95
CA ASP A 324 0.58 -11.57 -24.18
C ASP A 324 1.04 -10.60 -25.28
N PHE A 325 0.40 -9.43 -25.39
CA PHE A 325 0.88 -8.36 -26.29
C PHE A 325 2.33 -7.96 -25.98
N CYS A 326 2.67 -7.74 -24.70
CA CYS A 326 4.06 -7.43 -24.33
C CYS A 326 5.02 -8.54 -24.73
N ARG A 327 4.62 -9.81 -24.59
CA ARG A 327 5.44 -10.95 -25.00
C ARG A 327 5.67 -10.92 -26.50
N ASP A 328 4.59 -10.82 -27.28
CA ASP A 328 4.64 -10.80 -28.75
C ASP A 328 5.45 -9.59 -29.26
N TYR A 329 5.29 -8.42 -28.63
CA TYR A 329 6.04 -7.23 -28.97
C TYR A 329 7.55 -7.43 -28.83
N PHE A 330 8.00 -7.99 -27.70
CA PHE A 330 9.43 -8.23 -27.48
C PHE A 330 9.96 -9.37 -28.36
N GLN A 331 9.15 -10.39 -28.67
CA GLN A 331 9.53 -11.45 -29.61
C GLN A 331 9.71 -10.93 -31.04
N ASN A 332 8.81 -10.09 -31.52
CA ASN A 332 8.84 -9.55 -32.87
C ASN A 332 9.85 -8.41 -33.04
N MET A 333 10.31 -7.81 -31.94
CA MET A 333 11.25 -6.68 -31.97
C MET A 333 12.63 -7.07 -32.47
N ILE A 334 13.01 -8.35 -32.34
CA ILE A 334 14.28 -8.92 -32.85
C ILE A 334 14.46 -8.60 -34.33
N THR A 335 13.37 -8.62 -35.10
CA THR A 335 13.40 -8.46 -36.56
C THR A 335 13.24 -7.00 -37.02
N THR A 336 12.86 -6.06 -36.14
CA THR A 336 12.36 -4.75 -36.60
C THR A 336 13.09 -3.53 -36.02
N GLN A 337 13.78 -3.64 -34.84
CA GLN A 337 14.26 -2.45 -34.13
C GLN A 337 15.61 -2.66 -33.37
N ALA A 338 16.71 -2.77 -34.08
CA ALA A 338 18.05 -3.03 -33.52
C ALA A 338 18.47 -2.06 -32.38
N GLY A 339 18.10 -0.78 -32.45
CA GLY A 339 18.46 0.20 -31.43
C GLY A 339 17.77 -0.03 -30.06
N GLN A 340 16.57 -0.62 -30.07
CA GLN A 340 15.85 -0.95 -28.84
C GLN A 340 16.35 -2.26 -28.21
N VAL A 341 16.79 -3.20 -29.02
CA VAL A 341 17.41 -4.46 -28.56
C VAL A 341 18.59 -4.15 -27.61
N ARG A 342 19.45 -3.20 -27.99
CA ARG A 342 20.56 -2.77 -27.15
C ARG A 342 20.09 -2.27 -25.77
N CYS A 343 19.07 -1.41 -25.71
CA CYS A 343 18.54 -0.89 -24.44
C CYS A 343 18.03 -1.99 -23.51
N ILE A 344 17.39 -3.03 -24.07
CA ILE A 344 16.89 -4.17 -23.29
C ILE A 344 18.04 -5.01 -22.76
N ILE A 345 19.03 -5.31 -23.63
CA ILE A 345 20.21 -6.07 -23.21
C ILE A 345 20.99 -5.32 -22.12
N GLU A 346 21.17 -4.01 -22.25
CA GLU A 346 21.80 -3.19 -21.21
C GLU A 346 20.97 -3.16 -19.92
N PHE A 347 19.63 -3.14 -20.03
CA PHE A 347 18.77 -3.24 -18.85
C PHE A 347 18.92 -4.59 -18.16
N PHE A 348 18.98 -5.69 -18.91
CA PHE A 348 19.20 -7.03 -18.35
C PHE A 348 20.60 -7.18 -17.77
N ALA A 349 21.60 -6.61 -18.43
CA ALA A 349 23.00 -6.66 -18.00
C ALA A 349 23.23 -5.96 -16.64
N TYR A 350 22.56 -4.82 -16.41
CA TYR A 350 22.95 -3.90 -15.33
C TYR A 350 21.81 -3.54 -14.36
N TYR A 351 20.55 -3.70 -14.75
CA TYR A 351 19.43 -3.15 -14.02
C TYR A 351 18.33 -4.16 -13.70
N LEU A 352 18.39 -5.39 -14.22
CA LEU A 352 17.38 -6.40 -13.95
C LEU A 352 17.38 -6.81 -12.47
N HIS A 353 18.58 -7.02 -11.90
CA HIS A 353 18.75 -7.35 -10.50
C HIS A 353 18.91 -6.07 -9.68
N ILE A 354 18.12 -5.96 -8.62
CA ILE A 354 18.17 -4.82 -7.71
C ILE A 354 19.09 -5.21 -6.56
N PRO A 355 20.17 -4.44 -6.30
CA PRO A 355 21.03 -4.69 -5.15
C PRO A 355 20.20 -4.57 -3.85
N ALA A 356 20.29 -5.58 -3.00
CA ALA A 356 19.67 -5.55 -1.69
C ALA A 356 20.34 -4.48 -0.83
N ASP A 357 19.52 -3.69 -0.14
CA ASP A 357 20.02 -2.73 0.84
C ASP A 357 20.29 -3.48 2.14
N MET A 358 21.57 -3.75 2.43
CA MET A 358 21.98 -4.53 3.59
C MET A 358 21.57 -3.91 4.93
N GLU A 359 21.34 -2.59 4.97
CA GLU A 359 20.88 -1.89 6.18
C GLU A 359 19.43 -2.25 6.58
N GLN A 360 18.66 -2.84 5.67
CA GLN A 360 17.29 -3.27 5.94
C GLN A 360 17.20 -4.61 6.68
N PHE A 361 18.32 -5.33 6.78
CA PHE A 361 18.35 -6.66 7.37
C PHE A 361 19.01 -6.64 8.75
N SER A 362 18.42 -7.40 9.66
CA SER A 362 18.96 -7.54 11.03
C SER A 362 20.15 -8.51 11.12
N SER A 363 20.40 -9.28 10.04
CA SER A 363 21.54 -10.21 9.96
C SER A 363 21.86 -10.58 8.51
N LEU A 364 23.11 -10.98 8.25
CA LEU A 364 23.52 -11.56 6.96
C LEU A 364 22.66 -12.76 6.54
N GLY A 365 22.26 -13.59 7.50
CA GLY A 365 21.37 -14.72 7.23
C GLY A 365 20.00 -14.27 6.72
N GLU A 366 19.47 -13.19 7.25
CA GLU A 366 18.21 -12.60 6.78
C GLU A 366 18.35 -11.98 5.39
N ALA A 367 19.45 -11.32 5.10
CA ALA A 367 19.77 -10.81 3.77
C ALA A 367 19.89 -11.94 2.74
N TYR A 368 20.60 -13.00 3.06
CA TYR A 368 20.68 -14.19 2.20
C TYR A 368 19.34 -14.90 2.02
N ASP A 369 18.52 -15.00 3.06
CA ASP A 369 17.17 -15.55 2.97
C ASP A 369 16.27 -14.66 2.09
N TYR A 370 16.45 -13.35 2.15
CA TYR A 370 15.78 -12.39 1.27
C TYR A 370 16.23 -12.56 -0.17
N GLU A 371 17.53 -12.53 -0.45
CA GLU A 371 18.06 -12.73 -1.81
C GLU A 371 17.61 -14.07 -2.41
N LYS A 372 17.63 -15.14 -1.63
CA LYS A 372 17.07 -16.44 -2.02
C LYS A 372 15.59 -16.42 -2.33
N SER A 373 14.83 -15.61 -1.65
CA SER A 373 13.38 -15.54 -1.82
C SER A 373 12.96 -14.60 -2.93
N VAL A 374 13.80 -13.64 -3.28
CA VAL A 374 13.65 -12.70 -4.41
C VAL A 374 14.29 -13.27 -5.67
N ASP A 375 15.11 -14.33 -5.56
CA ASP A 375 15.55 -15.07 -6.73
C ASP A 375 14.31 -15.59 -7.49
N LEU A 376 14.15 -15.06 -8.70
CA LEU A 376 13.01 -15.30 -9.57
C LEU A 376 12.83 -16.81 -9.87
N GLU A 377 13.92 -17.57 -9.88
CA GLU A 377 13.90 -19.03 -10.05
C GLU A 377 13.32 -19.73 -8.81
N THR A 378 13.61 -19.24 -7.64
CA THR A 378 13.03 -19.74 -6.38
C THR A 378 11.56 -19.34 -6.22
N LEU A 379 11.18 -18.12 -6.60
CA LEU A 379 9.77 -17.71 -6.64
C LEU A 379 9.00 -18.52 -7.69
N ARG A 380 9.54 -18.70 -8.86
CA ARG A 380 8.93 -19.45 -9.94
C ARG A 380 8.79 -20.93 -9.62
N SER A 381 9.80 -21.58 -9.02
CA SER A 381 9.69 -22.96 -8.58
C SER A 381 8.59 -23.16 -7.52
N LYS A 382 8.26 -22.13 -6.77
CA LYS A 382 7.13 -22.12 -5.83
C LYS A 382 5.77 -21.85 -6.49
N TYR A 383 5.74 -21.16 -7.64
CA TYR A 383 4.51 -20.85 -8.37
C TYR A 383 4.14 -21.90 -9.44
N ASP A 384 5.13 -22.56 -10.06
CA ASP A 384 4.94 -23.49 -11.18
C ASP A 384 5.04 -24.97 -10.80
N GLN A 385 4.94 -25.34 -9.54
CA GLN A 385 5.10 -26.73 -9.07
C GLN A 385 4.19 -27.78 -9.72
N ALA A 386 3.21 -27.37 -10.51
CA ALA A 386 2.38 -28.31 -11.29
C ALA A 386 3.12 -28.94 -12.50
N LYS A 387 4.27 -28.41 -12.92
CA LYS A 387 5.05 -28.88 -14.11
C LYS A 387 6.40 -29.53 -13.78
N TRP A 388 6.80 -29.60 -12.52
CA TRP A 388 8.16 -30.03 -12.13
C TRP A 388 8.20 -31.41 -11.52
N ILE A 389 7.89 -32.43 -12.30
CA ILE A 389 8.30 -33.81 -12.04
C ILE A 389 9.50 -34.11 -12.93
N GLY A 390 10.69 -34.06 -12.35
CA GLY A 390 11.88 -34.68 -12.92
C GLY A 390 13.01 -33.75 -13.37
N LYS A 391 13.73 -33.15 -12.44
CA LYS A 391 15.20 -33.03 -12.57
C LYS A 391 15.82 -32.86 -11.18
N LYS A 392 16.57 -33.88 -10.77
CA LYS A 392 17.49 -33.81 -9.64
C LYS A 392 18.66 -32.94 -10.04
N GLU A 393 18.90 -31.82 -9.33
CA GLU A 393 20.22 -31.25 -9.24
C GLU A 393 20.50 -30.75 -7.82
N GLN A 394 21.78 -30.98 -7.45
CA GLN A 394 22.32 -30.79 -6.13
C GLN A 394 22.35 -29.32 -5.68
N SER A 395 22.14 -29.11 -4.40
CA SER A 395 22.36 -27.84 -3.74
C SER A 395 23.79 -27.36 -3.91
N LYS A 396 24.03 -26.48 -4.86
CA LYS A 396 25.21 -25.62 -4.91
C LYS A 396 24.86 -24.26 -4.38
N LYS A 397 25.78 -23.60 -3.68
CA LYS A 397 25.69 -22.21 -3.23
C LYS A 397 25.14 -21.36 -4.37
N GLU A 398 24.10 -20.59 -4.09
CA GLU A 398 23.46 -19.74 -5.07
C GLU A 398 24.49 -18.75 -5.60
N GLN A 399 24.69 -18.79 -6.90
CA GLN A 399 25.60 -17.96 -7.64
C GLN A 399 24.77 -17.12 -8.60
N HIS A 400 25.09 -15.82 -8.68
CA HIS A 400 24.46 -14.92 -9.62
C HIS A 400 24.87 -15.30 -11.05
N ARG A 401 23.99 -15.08 -12.03
CA ARG A 401 24.29 -15.46 -13.41
C ARG A 401 24.51 -14.25 -14.31
N THR A 402 25.48 -14.33 -15.18
CA THR A 402 25.78 -13.35 -16.24
C THR A 402 24.86 -13.54 -17.45
N LEU A 403 24.93 -12.64 -18.43
CA LEU A 403 24.27 -12.80 -19.73
C LEU A 403 24.75 -14.06 -20.49
N GLN A 404 25.96 -14.51 -20.26
CA GLN A 404 26.52 -15.75 -20.83
C GLN A 404 26.12 -17.01 -20.06
N ASP A 405 25.27 -16.89 -19.04
CA ASP A 405 24.86 -17.97 -18.12
C ASP A 405 25.98 -18.50 -17.21
N GLU A 406 27.07 -17.73 -17.06
CA GLU A 406 28.12 -18.00 -16.11
C GLU A 406 27.65 -17.74 -14.68
N ARG A 407 28.20 -18.48 -13.71
CA ARG A 407 27.88 -18.30 -12.30
C ARG A 407 29.00 -17.53 -11.62
N VAL A 408 28.66 -16.35 -11.10
CA VAL A 408 29.58 -15.49 -10.36
C VAL A 408 29.09 -15.28 -8.93
N ARG A 409 29.93 -14.72 -8.05
CA ARG A 409 29.68 -14.65 -6.61
C ARG A 409 28.83 -13.47 -6.18
N SER A 410 28.90 -12.36 -6.91
CA SER A 410 28.19 -11.12 -6.55
C SER A 410 27.50 -10.46 -7.75
N LEU A 411 26.50 -9.57 -7.50
CA LEU A 411 25.87 -8.76 -8.55
C LEU A 411 26.83 -7.75 -9.17
N GLU A 412 27.84 -7.34 -8.44
CA GLU A 412 28.89 -6.45 -8.93
C GLU A 412 29.78 -7.18 -9.94
N GLU A 413 30.12 -8.44 -9.65
CA GLU A 413 30.82 -9.31 -10.61
C GLU A 413 29.96 -9.62 -11.84
N VAL A 414 28.63 -9.79 -11.72
CA VAL A 414 27.70 -9.85 -12.87
C VAL A 414 27.84 -8.62 -13.73
N SER A 415 27.83 -7.43 -13.11
CA SER A 415 27.93 -6.17 -13.84
C SER A 415 29.27 -6.02 -14.57
N ILE A 416 30.38 -6.45 -13.95
CA ILE A 416 31.72 -6.44 -14.55
C ILE A 416 31.79 -7.44 -15.72
N ALA A 417 31.36 -8.69 -15.51
CA ALA A 417 31.31 -9.72 -16.52
C ALA A 417 30.50 -9.31 -17.75
N ASN A 418 29.28 -8.80 -17.50
CA ASN A 418 28.41 -8.29 -18.56
C ASN A 418 29.01 -7.07 -19.27
N PHE A 419 29.71 -6.19 -18.55
CA PHE A 419 30.42 -5.07 -19.18
C PHE A 419 31.51 -5.54 -20.11
N LEU A 420 32.35 -6.47 -19.67
CA LEU A 420 33.40 -7.04 -20.52
C LEU A 420 32.81 -7.70 -21.77
N PHE A 421 31.79 -8.52 -21.59
CA PHE A 421 31.10 -9.22 -22.67
C PHE A 421 30.48 -8.24 -23.69
N LEU A 422 29.70 -7.25 -23.22
CA LEU A 422 29.03 -6.28 -24.09
C LEU A 422 29.98 -5.30 -24.77
N ASN A 423 31.23 -5.24 -24.37
CA ASN A 423 32.29 -4.50 -25.04
C ASN A 423 33.25 -5.40 -25.85
N GLY A 424 32.88 -6.69 -26.02
CA GLY A 424 33.66 -7.63 -26.82
C GLY A 424 35.04 -7.95 -26.24
N VAL A 425 35.20 -7.78 -24.91
CA VAL A 425 36.44 -8.11 -24.21
C VAL A 425 36.37 -9.55 -23.72
N GLN A 426 37.21 -10.40 -24.23
CA GLN A 426 37.30 -11.78 -23.76
C GLN A 426 37.84 -11.84 -22.34
N TYR A 427 37.21 -12.67 -21.51
CA TYR A 427 37.64 -12.90 -20.12
C TYR A 427 37.43 -14.36 -19.71
N GLU A 428 38.20 -14.79 -18.71
CA GLU A 428 38.01 -16.05 -18.00
C GLU A 428 37.73 -15.75 -16.53
N TYR A 429 36.58 -16.26 -16.03
CA TYR A 429 36.17 -16.06 -14.66
C TYR A 429 36.80 -17.11 -13.75
N GLU A 430 37.38 -16.71 -12.59
CA GLU A 430 38.04 -17.58 -11.61
C GLU A 430 39.07 -18.55 -12.23
N ARG A 431 39.81 -18.13 -13.25
CA ARG A 431 40.90 -18.93 -13.80
C ARG A 431 41.93 -19.20 -12.70
N PRO A 432 42.45 -20.46 -12.53
CA PRO A 432 43.54 -20.72 -11.63
C PRO A 432 44.78 -19.86 -11.95
N TYR A 433 45.29 -19.16 -10.95
CA TYR A 433 46.47 -18.33 -11.13
C TYR A 433 47.69 -19.24 -11.41
N PRO A 434 48.49 -19.00 -12.45
CA PRO A 434 49.47 -19.94 -12.94
C PRO A 434 50.74 -20.07 -12.06
N PHE A 435 50.92 -19.18 -11.09
CA PHE A 435 52.04 -19.21 -10.16
C PHE A 435 51.56 -19.71 -8.81
N PRO A 436 51.78 -21.01 -8.45
CA PRO A 436 51.34 -21.57 -7.21
C PRO A 436 52.03 -20.89 -6.02
N ASP A 437 51.26 -20.54 -5.01
CA ASP A 437 51.81 -20.17 -3.74
C ASP A 437 52.10 -21.45 -2.94
N ASN A 438 53.32 -21.57 -2.40
CA ASN A 438 53.71 -22.72 -1.64
C ASN A 438 53.24 -22.66 -0.16
N ASP A 439 52.34 -21.79 0.17
CA ASP A 439 51.74 -21.68 1.51
C ASP A 439 50.69 -22.79 1.72
N PRO A 440 50.96 -23.81 2.53
CA PRO A 440 50.04 -24.94 2.76
C PRO A 440 48.73 -24.53 3.40
N ASP A 441 48.68 -23.38 4.05
CA ASP A 441 47.47 -22.87 4.77
C ASP A 441 46.53 -22.07 3.86
N ARG A 442 46.94 -21.82 2.60
CA ARG A 442 46.14 -21.05 1.63
C ARG A 442 45.60 -21.94 0.51
N LYS A 443 44.35 -21.65 0.14
CA LYS A 443 43.73 -22.26 -1.01
C LYS A 443 44.37 -21.74 -2.30
N PRO A 444 44.37 -22.53 -3.42
CA PRO A 444 44.78 -22.04 -4.71
C PRO A 444 44.11 -20.71 -5.06
N TYR A 445 44.90 -19.76 -5.58
CA TYR A 445 44.42 -18.44 -5.92
C TYR A 445 43.68 -18.45 -7.25
N HIS A 446 42.51 -17.88 -7.29
CA HIS A 446 41.69 -17.68 -8.46
C HIS A 446 41.31 -16.19 -8.51
N PRO A 447 41.94 -15.39 -9.35
CA PRO A 447 41.51 -13.99 -9.61
C PRO A 447 40.07 -13.97 -10.15
N ASP A 448 39.31 -12.92 -9.82
CA ASP A 448 37.94 -12.83 -10.25
C ASP A 448 37.81 -12.87 -11.77
N PHE A 449 38.65 -12.11 -12.50
CA PHE A 449 38.67 -12.12 -13.97
C PHE A 449 40.10 -12.10 -14.48
N TYR A 450 40.33 -12.84 -15.58
CA TYR A 450 41.55 -12.75 -16.39
C TYR A 450 41.19 -12.37 -17.82
N LEU A 451 41.90 -11.37 -18.39
CA LEU A 451 41.75 -10.90 -19.77
C LEU A 451 42.89 -11.44 -20.64
N PRO A 452 42.69 -12.55 -21.38
CA PRO A 452 43.77 -13.27 -22.01
C PRO A 452 44.46 -12.47 -23.12
N GLU A 453 43.74 -11.64 -23.87
CA GLU A 453 44.33 -10.81 -24.96
C GLU A 453 45.28 -9.74 -24.45
N TYR A 454 45.21 -9.36 -23.17
CA TYR A 454 45.95 -8.24 -22.58
C TYR A 454 46.87 -8.66 -21.45
N ASP A 455 46.83 -9.94 -21.04
CA ASP A 455 47.51 -10.48 -19.85
C ASP A 455 47.21 -9.61 -18.59
N ILE A 456 45.94 -9.31 -18.37
CA ILE A 456 45.48 -8.48 -17.27
C ILE A 456 44.59 -9.33 -16.34
N TYR A 457 44.86 -9.25 -15.05
CA TYR A 457 44.04 -9.78 -13.98
C TYR A 457 43.18 -8.66 -13.39
N LEU A 458 41.94 -8.92 -13.10
CA LEU A 458 41.03 -7.96 -12.50
C LEU A 458 40.39 -8.56 -11.22
N GLU A 459 40.48 -7.84 -10.14
CA GLU A 459 39.89 -8.18 -8.85
C GLU A 459 38.80 -7.16 -8.45
N HIS A 460 37.75 -7.66 -7.91
CA HIS A 460 36.67 -6.83 -7.34
C HIS A 460 36.64 -6.97 -5.81
N PHE A 461 36.93 -5.87 -5.11
CA PHE A 461 37.01 -5.87 -3.66
C PHE A 461 35.74 -5.30 -3.02
N GLY A 462 35.13 -6.07 -2.11
CA GLY A 462 33.89 -5.75 -1.41
C GLY A 462 34.03 -4.72 -0.29
N ILE A 463 34.80 -3.62 -0.49
CA ILE A 463 35.06 -2.63 0.54
C ILE A 463 34.35 -1.30 0.29
N ASN A 464 34.09 -0.56 1.42
CA ASN A 464 33.65 0.83 1.38
C ASN A 464 34.82 1.80 1.15
N ARG A 465 34.57 3.13 1.08
CA ARG A 465 35.62 4.15 0.85
C ARG A 465 36.68 4.22 1.95
N GLU A 466 36.30 3.84 3.15
CA GLU A 466 37.20 3.77 4.30
C GLU A 466 38.02 2.47 4.34
N GLY A 467 37.87 1.60 3.32
CA GLY A 467 38.51 0.31 3.25
C GLY A 467 37.94 -0.74 4.20
N LYS A 468 36.72 -0.53 4.72
CA LYS A 468 36.06 -1.39 5.70
C LYS A 468 34.94 -2.23 5.10
N LEU A 469 34.59 -3.30 5.81
CA LEU A 469 33.44 -4.15 5.49
C LEU A 469 32.48 -4.12 6.70
N PRO A 470 31.52 -3.17 6.75
CA PRO A 470 30.68 -2.95 7.94
C PRO A 470 29.86 -4.16 8.39
N TRP A 471 29.68 -5.16 7.50
CA TRP A 471 28.93 -6.38 7.75
C TRP A 471 29.77 -7.56 8.25
N LEU A 472 31.10 -7.42 8.33
CA LEU A 472 31.98 -8.46 8.88
C LEU A 472 32.36 -8.13 10.33
N SER A 473 32.67 -9.19 11.08
CA SER A 473 33.31 -9.02 12.38
C SER A 473 34.74 -8.47 12.22
N ALA A 474 35.27 -7.81 13.23
CA ALA A 474 36.62 -7.23 13.18
C ALA A 474 37.72 -8.24 12.75
N VAL A 475 37.58 -9.52 13.19
CA VAL A 475 38.52 -10.59 12.81
C VAL A 475 38.39 -11.00 11.34
N GLU A 476 37.17 -11.04 10.84
CA GLU A 476 36.91 -11.35 9.42
C GLU A 476 37.35 -10.21 8.50
N GLU A 477 37.16 -8.97 8.93
CA GLU A 477 37.60 -7.76 8.23
C GLU A 477 39.13 -7.74 8.12
N GLU A 478 39.84 -8.03 9.22
CA GLU A 478 41.31 -8.10 9.23
C GLU A 478 41.83 -9.15 8.25
N LYS A 479 41.25 -10.38 8.28
CA LYS A 479 41.61 -11.45 7.34
C LYS A 479 41.34 -11.06 5.88
N TYR A 480 40.27 -10.33 5.62
CA TYR A 480 39.95 -9.88 4.28
C TYR A 480 40.99 -8.86 3.78
N GLN A 481 41.37 -7.91 4.63
CA GLN A 481 42.39 -6.91 4.30
C GLN A 481 43.78 -7.53 4.09
N GLU A 482 44.14 -8.51 4.95
CA GLU A 482 45.37 -9.31 4.72
C GLU A 482 45.33 -10.05 3.38
N GLY A 483 44.15 -10.60 3.02
CA GLY A 483 43.91 -11.26 1.74
C GLY A 483 44.13 -10.30 0.55
N MET A 484 43.59 -9.07 0.63
CA MET A 484 43.79 -8.04 -0.39
C MET A 484 45.28 -7.66 -0.55
N ALA A 485 45.94 -7.43 0.56
CA ALA A 485 47.36 -7.09 0.57
C ALA A 485 48.21 -8.20 -0.06
N TRP A 486 47.91 -9.45 0.30
CA TRP A 486 48.57 -10.62 -0.26
C TRP A 486 48.34 -10.76 -1.75
N LYS A 487 47.12 -10.63 -2.28
CA LYS A 487 46.83 -10.66 -3.72
C LYS A 487 47.69 -9.64 -4.48
N ARG A 488 47.78 -8.39 -3.99
CA ARG A 488 48.63 -7.35 -4.58
C ARG A 488 50.10 -7.73 -4.57
N GLN A 489 50.58 -8.34 -3.47
CA GLN A 489 51.97 -8.76 -3.35
C GLN A 489 52.31 -9.91 -4.30
N VAL A 490 51.38 -10.89 -4.46
CA VAL A 490 51.55 -12.01 -5.39
C VAL A 490 51.69 -11.53 -6.82
N HIS A 491 50.84 -10.62 -7.28
CA HIS A 491 50.93 -10.04 -8.61
C HIS A 491 52.21 -9.22 -8.80
N LYS A 492 52.60 -8.44 -7.82
CA LYS A 492 53.85 -7.68 -7.84
C LYS A 492 55.10 -8.56 -7.91
N LYS A 493 55.13 -9.66 -7.14
CA LYS A 493 56.20 -10.64 -7.09
C LYS A 493 56.38 -11.33 -8.44
N ASN A 494 55.32 -11.69 -9.10
CA ASN A 494 55.30 -12.44 -10.35
C ASN A 494 55.29 -11.53 -11.60
N GLY A 495 55.33 -10.22 -11.43
CA GLY A 495 55.34 -9.26 -12.52
C GLY A 495 54.07 -9.21 -13.34
N THR A 496 52.96 -9.76 -12.83
CA THR A 496 51.66 -9.77 -13.52
C THR A 496 50.85 -8.52 -13.23
N LYS A 497 50.03 -8.10 -14.18
CA LYS A 497 49.28 -6.86 -14.14
C LYS A 497 47.91 -7.06 -13.47
N LEU A 498 47.74 -6.47 -12.30
CA LEU A 498 46.47 -6.48 -11.55
C LEU A 498 45.75 -5.15 -11.69
N LEU A 499 44.47 -5.18 -12.04
CA LEU A 499 43.52 -4.08 -11.94
C LEU A 499 42.52 -4.36 -10.81
N GLU A 500 42.05 -3.28 -10.20
CA GLU A 500 41.17 -3.39 -9.03
C GLU A 500 39.92 -2.56 -9.20
N THR A 501 38.78 -3.11 -8.82
CA THR A 501 37.51 -2.40 -8.70
C THR A 501 36.95 -2.60 -7.27
N TYR A 502 36.00 -1.78 -6.86
CA TYR A 502 35.57 -1.74 -5.47
C TYR A 502 34.05 -1.57 -5.33
N SER A 503 33.44 -2.21 -4.33
CA SER A 503 31.99 -2.15 -4.09
C SER A 503 31.47 -0.75 -3.82
N TYR A 504 32.27 0.15 -3.20
CA TYR A 504 31.81 1.53 -3.00
C TYR A 504 31.54 2.27 -4.33
N LEU A 505 32.22 1.88 -5.43
CA LEU A 505 31.96 2.43 -6.75
C LEU A 505 30.59 2.02 -7.28
N SER A 506 30.14 0.81 -6.95
CA SER A 506 28.80 0.34 -7.26
C SER A 506 27.72 1.15 -6.48
N SER A 507 27.91 1.31 -5.18
CA SER A 507 27.04 2.12 -4.33
C SER A 507 26.90 3.57 -4.81
N GLU A 508 27.98 4.12 -5.36
CA GLU A 508 28.00 5.46 -5.96
C GLU A 508 27.44 5.51 -7.40
N GLY A 509 27.10 4.35 -7.98
CA GLY A 509 26.66 4.26 -9.39
C GLY A 509 27.75 4.55 -10.42
N ARG A 510 29.03 4.37 -10.07
CA ARG A 510 30.22 4.72 -10.88
C ARG A 510 31.07 3.52 -11.28
N LEU A 511 30.68 2.30 -10.87
CA LEU A 511 31.52 1.10 -11.10
C LEU A 511 31.88 0.92 -12.58
N LEU A 512 30.90 0.98 -13.47
CA LEU A 512 31.11 0.76 -14.89
C LEU A 512 31.90 1.91 -15.54
N GLU A 513 31.67 3.16 -15.15
CA GLU A 513 32.43 4.32 -15.63
C GLU A 513 33.91 4.23 -15.20
N TYR A 514 34.15 3.79 -13.97
CA TYR A 514 35.48 3.57 -13.45
C TYR A 514 36.19 2.41 -14.19
N LEU A 515 35.49 1.29 -14.37
CA LEU A 515 35.97 0.12 -15.10
C LEU A 515 36.32 0.48 -16.53
N ASP A 516 35.45 1.21 -17.23
CA ASP A 516 35.71 1.73 -18.59
C ASP A 516 36.99 2.53 -18.66
N SER A 517 37.12 3.51 -17.77
CA SER A 517 38.34 4.36 -17.71
C SER A 517 39.60 3.56 -17.40
N LEU A 518 39.48 2.58 -16.47
CA LEU A 518 40.56 1.72 -16.04
C LEU A 518 41.04 0.83 -17.18
N LEU A 519 40.15 0.19 -17.92
CA LEU A 519 40.44 -0.69 -19.04
C LEU A 519 41.07 0.09 -20.22
N LYS A 520 40.51 1.24 -20.62
CA LYS A 520 41.03 2.11 -21.67
C LYS A 520 42.42 2.61 -21.34
N LYS A 521 42.66 3.06 -20.10
CA LYS A 521 43.99 3.49 -19.63
C LYS A 521 45.05 2.39 -19.74
N ASN A 522 44.62 1.13 -19.65
CA ASN A 522 45.48 -0.03 -19.73
C ASN A 522 45.57 -0.64 -21.14
N GLY A 523 45.05 0.05 -22.18
CA GLY A 523 45.16 -0.32 -23.57
C GLY A 523 44.17 -1.35 -24.08
N VAL A 524 43.12 -1.65 -23.27
CA VAL A 524 42.04 -2.56 -23.70
C VAL A 524 41.20 -1.90 -24.78
N LYS A 525 41.04 -2.58 -25.91
CA LYS A 525 40.26 -2.12 -27.05
C LYS A 525 38.91 -2.84 -27.05
N TYR A 526 37.84 -2.08 -27.31
CA TYR A 526 36.50 -2.60 -27.39
C TYR A 526 36.11 -2.98 -28.80
N LYS A 527 35.31 -4.04 -28.90
CA LYS A 527 34.70 -4.48 -30.16
C LYS A 527 33.20 -4.54 -29.90
N GLU A 528 32.46 -3.73 -30.62
CA GLU A 528 30.98 -3.73 -30.47
C GLU A 528 30.42 -5.08 -30.94
N PRO A 529 29.72 -5.81 -30.07
CA PRO A 529 29.13 -7.09 -30.45
C PRO A 529 27.82 -6.86 -31.22
N ASP A 530 27.36 -7.89 -31.90
CA ASP A 530 25.99 -7.90 -32.44
C ASP A 530 25.00 -8.10 -31.31
N PHE A 531 24.26 -7.04 -30.99
CA PHE A 531 23.25 -7.07 -29.95
C PHE A 531 22.07 -7.94 -30.32
N THR A 532 21.79 -8.18 -31.60
CA THR A 532 20.76 -9.07 -32.09
C THR A 532 21.09 -10.52 -31.75
N ASP A 533 22.30 -10.95 -32.04
CA ASP A 533 22.81 -12.29 -31.73
C ASP A 533 22.78 -12.54 -30.19
N ILE A 534 23.19 -11.51 -29.43
CA ILE A 534 23.15 -11.60 -27.95
C ILE A 534 21.69 -11.75 -27.48
N PHE A 535 20.78 -10.97 -28.02
CA PHE A 535 19.38 -11.01 -27.62
C PHE A 535 18.76 -12.38 -27.95
N GLU A 536 18.99 -12.90 -29.14
CA GLU A 536 18.54 -14.23 -29.56
C GLU A 536 19.09 -15.30 -28.62
N SER A 537 20.40 -15.27 -28.33
CA SER A 537 21.03 -16.22 -27.42
C SER A 537 20.48 -16.14 -25.99
N VAL A 538 20.22 -14.93 -25.48
CA VAL A 538 19.62 -14.72 -24.14
C VAL A 538 18.16 -15.17 -24.17
N TYR A 539 17.44 -14.88 -25.24
CA TYR A 539 16.05 -15.29 -25.39
C TYR A 539 15.92 -16.81 -25.45
N GLU A 540 16.70 -17.52 -26.27
CA GLU A 540 16.65 -18.98 -26.40
C GLU A 540 17.07 -19.70 -25.12
N LYS A 541 18.15 -19.26 -24.47
CA LYS A 541 18.72 -19.92 -23.30
C LYS A 541 18.02 -19.56 -22.00
N GLN A 542 17.45 -18.37 -21.90
CA GLN A 542 16.94 -17.79 -20.65
C GLN A 542 15.55 -17.15 -20.79
N SER A 543 14.80 -17.44 -21.88
CA SER A 543 13.48 -16.86 -22.15
C SER A 543 12.52 -16.95 -20.96
N ASP A 544 12.58 -18.05 -20.25
CA ASP A 544 11.76 -18.30 -19.10
C ASP A 544 12.15 -17.48 -17.84
N ARG A 545 13.43 -17.09 -17.74
CA ARG A 545 13.93 -16.44 -16.53
C ARG A 545 13.88 -14.91 -16.60
N TYR A 546 14.55 -14.31 -17.57
CA TYR A 546 14.65 -12.85 -17.67
C TYR A 546 13.42 -12.21 -18.29
N PHE A 547 12.94 -12.79 -19.38
CA PHE A 547 11.85 -12.19 -20.15
C PHE A 547 10.49 -12.32 -19.46
N SER A 548 10.19 -13.46 -18.87
CA SER A 548 8.87 -13.65 -18.24
C SER A 548 8.59 -12.63 -17.15
N GLU A 549 9.58 -12.34 -16.30
CA GLU A 549 9.41 -11.37 -15.21
C GLU A 549 9.49 -9.94 -15.70
N PHE A 550 10.35 -9.66 -16.68
CA PHE A 550 10.42 -8.35 -17.30
C PHE A 550 9.13 -8.00 -18.06
N ILE A 551 8.56 -8.96 -18.81
CA ILE A 551 7.26 -8.80 -19.46
C ILE A 551 6.17 -8.49 -18.44
N LYS A 552 6.14 -9.22 -17.31
CA LYS A 552 5.18 -8.94 -16.23
C LYS A 552 5.39 -7.54 -15.63
N LEU A 553 6.64 -7.14 -15.43
CA LEU A 553 6.97 -5.80 -14.94
C LEU A 553 6.46 -4.73 -15.91
N CYS A 554 6.72 -4.87 -17.21
CA CYS A 554 6.24 -3.97 -18.24
C CYS A 554 4.72 -3.91 -18.28
N ALA A 555 4.05 -5.07 -18.31
CA ALA A 555 2.59 -5.13 -18.33
C ALA A 555 1.98 -4.51 -17.05
N THR A 556 2.55 -4.78 -15.89
CA THR A 556 2.11 -4.18 -14.62
C THR A 556 2.30 -2.66 -14.64
N PHE A 557 3.44 -2.19 -15.11
CA PHE A 557 3.73 -0.76 -15.22
C PHE A 557 2.72 -0.07 -16.14
N VAL A 558 2.49 -0.60 -17.34
CA VAL A 558 1.53 -0.04 -18.30
C VAL A 558 0.12 0.00 -17.72
N ALA A 559 -0.32 -1.08 -17.09
CA ALA A 559 -1.64 -1.14 -16.46
C ALA A 559 -1.79 -0.09 -15.33
N LEU A 560 -0.78 0.05 -14.48
CA LEU A 560 -0.77 1.03 -13.40
C LEU A 560 -0.69 2.47 -13.93
N PHE A 561 0.17 2.72 -14.91
CA PHE A 561 0.32 4.02 -15.57
C PHE A 561 -1.03 4.52 -16.11
N LYS A 562 -1.71 3.68 -16.86
CA LYS A 562 -3.05 3.98 -17.39
C LYS A 562 -4.10 4.09 -16.28
N SER A 563 -4.02 3.30 -15.22
CA SER A 563 -4.97 3.37 -14.08
C SER A 563 -4.86 4.66 -13.27
N GLN A 564 -3.70 5.33 -13.33
CA GLN A 564 -3.52 6.68 -12.78
C GLN A 564 -3.95 7.79 -13.75
N GLY A 565 -4.42 7.44 -14.94
CA GLY A 565 -4.89 8.40 -15.94
C GLY A 565 -3.77 9.19 -16.61
N HIS A 566 -2.54 8.70 -16.58
CA HIS A 566 -1.40 9.29 -17.27
C HIS A 566 -1.49 9.08 -18.78
N LYS A 567 -0.96 10.02 -19.55
CA LYS A 567 -0.74 9.93 -20.99
C LYS A 567 0.73 9.60 -21.27
N ILE A 568 1.03 9.00 -22.42
CA ILE A 568 2.42 8.60 -22.77
C ILE A 568 3.38 9.78 -22.69
N ASP A 569 2.93 11.00 -23.01
CA ASP A 569 3.73 12.22 -22.90
C ASP A 569 4.13 12.54 -21.45
N ASP A 570 3.34 12.12 -20.47
CA ASP A 570 3.64 12.34 -19.06
C ASP A 570 4.80 11.45 -18.57
N LEU A 571 5.13 10.37 -19.31
CA LEU A 571 6.15 9.39 -18.90
C LEU A 571 7.51 10.03 -18.61
N GLY A 572 7.89 11.05 -19.40
CA GLY A 572 9.14 11.79 -19.20
C GLY A 572 9.18 12.55 -17.87
N SER A 573 8.05 13.12 -17.47
CA SER A 573 7.93 13.97 -16.27
C SER A 573 7.75 13.18 -14.98
N LEU A 574 7.41 11.88 -15.05
CA LEU A 574 7.25 11.05 -13.86
C LEU A 574 8.54 11.01 -13.05
N GLN A 575 8.46 11.35 -11.79
CA GLN A 575 9.55 11.29 -10.84
C GLN A 575 9.21 10.32 -9.72
N ASP A 576 10.22 9.56 -9.32
CA ASP A 576 10.14 8.78 -8.08
C ASP A 576 10.49 9.73 -6.93
N ASN A 577 9.52 10.06 -6.10
CA ASN A 577 9.70 10.91 -4.91
C ASN A 577 10.18 10.10 -3.69
N GLY A 578 10.36 8.80 -3.82
CA GLY A 578 10.79 7.90 -2.75
C GLY A 578 12.28 7.99 -2.42
N VAL A 579 12.70 7.32 -1.35
CA VAL A 579 14.09 7.23 -0.91
C VAL A 579 15.00 6.62 -1.99
N SER A 580 14.47 5.70 -2.78
CA SER A 580 15.19 5.07 -3.91
C SER A 580 15.61 6.09 -4.98
N SER A 581 14.84 7.15 -5.22
CA SER A 581 15.19 8.18 -6.22
C SER A 581 16.49 8.92 -5.93
N GLN A 582 16.93 8.92 -4.68
CA GLN A 582 18.17 9.59 -4.27
C GLN A 582 19.42 8.80 -4.67
N LYS A 583 19.29 7.47 -4.86
CA LYS A 583 20.43 6.60 -5.24
C LYS A 583 20.65 6.63 -6.76
N PRO A 584 21.89 6.83 -7.23
CA PRO A 584 22.23 6.93 -8.67
C PRO A 584 21.79 5.69 -9.48
N PHE A 585 21.87 4.51 -8.89
CA PHE A 585 21.45 3.25 -9.51
C PHE A 585 19.98 3.30 -9.95
N PHE A 586 19.07 3.68 -9.04
CA PHE A 586 17.64 3.70 -9.34
C PHE A 586 17.26 4.78 -10.35
N ARG A 587 17.93 5.93 -10.32
CA ARG A 587 17.72 6.96 -11.35
C ARG A 587 18.10 6.47 -12.76
N LYS A 588 19.26 5.81 -12.88
CA LYS A 588 19.71 5.22 -14.15
C LYS A 588 18.78 4.10 -14.59
N ARG A 589 18.38 3.22 -13.66
CA ARG A 589 17.43 2.12 -13.90
C ARG A 589 16.08 2.64 -14.39
N ASN A 590 15.50 3.63 -13.72
CA ASN A 590 14.21 4.23 -14.10
C ASN A 590 14.31 4.91 -15.48
N ALA A 591 15.42 5.59 -15.77
CA ALA A 591 15.64 6.20 -17.09
C ALA A 591 15.72 5.12 -18.19
N ALA A 592 16.51 4.07 -17.98
CA ALA A 592 16.62 2.96 -18.92
C ALA A 592 15.28 2.25 -19.14
N PHE A 593 14.51 2.02 -18.06
CA PHE A 593 13.18 1.42 -18.17
C PHE A 593 12.21 2.28 -18.98
N LYS A 594 12.20 3.60 -18.76
CA LYS A 594 11.35 4.53 -19.51
C LYS A 594 11.65 4.50 -21.01
N MET A 595 12.93 4.34 -21.40
CA MET A 595 13.33 4.24 -22.81
C MET A 595 12.76 2.96 -23.46
N ILE A 596 12.65 1.87 -22.70
CA ILE A 596 12.12 0.60 -23.20
C ILE A 596 10.60 0.60 -23.21
N VAL A 597 9.96 1.13 -22.16
CA VAL A 597 8.50 1.02 -22.02
C VAL A 597 7.74 2.02 -22.88
N ARG A 598 8.32 3.18 -23.22
CA ARG A 598 7.65 4.18 -24.07
C ARG A 598 7.23 3.61 -25.43
N PRO A 599 8.14 3.05 -26.26
CA PRO A 599 7.75 2.51 -27.56
C PRO A 599 6.83 1.28 -27.44
N LEU A 600 6.94 0.50 -26.37
CA LEU A 600 5.98 -0.56 -26.06
C LEU A 600 4.57 0.00 -25.87
N MET A 601 4.42 1.10 -25.11
CA MET A 601 3.13 1.74 -24.85
C MET A 601 2.56 2.36 -26.13
N GLU A 602 3.40 3.02 -26.94
CA GLU A 602 3.01 3.59 -28.23
C GLU A 602 2.51 2.49 -29.19
N ALA A 603 3.21 1.35 -29.23
CA ALA A 603 2.81 0.21 -30.01
C ALA A 603 1.50 -0.44 -29.48
N TYR A 604 1.33 -0.50 -28.18
CA TYR A 604 0.12 -1.03 -27.57
C TYR A 604 -1.11 -0.17 -27.85
N ASP A 605 -0.97 1.15 -27.72
CA ASP A 605 -2.05 2.07 -28.05
C ASP A 605 -2.39 2.06 -29.57
N ALA A 606 -1.38 1.89 -30.44
CA ALA A 606 -1.61 1.72 -31.88
C ALA A 606 -2.37 0.41 -32.17
N PHE A 607 -1.96 -0.69 -31.53
CA PHE A 607 -2.61 -2.00 -31.65
C PHE A 607 -4.08 -1.97 -31.19
N LEU A 608 -4.37 -1.33 -30.05
CA LEU A 608 -5.74 -1.19 -29.56
C LEU A 608 -6.60 -0.38 -30.55
N ARG A 609 -6.04 0.73 -31.07
CA ARG A 609 -6.72 1.56 -32.07
C ARG A 609 -7.00 0.81 -33.37
N GLU A 610 -6.02 0.05 -33.86
CA GLU A 610 -6.17 -0.77 -35.07
C GLU A 610 -7.30 -1.82 -34.93
N LYS A 611 -7.38 -2.45 -33.74
CA LYS A 611 -8.43 -3.41 -33.41
C LYS A 611 -9.78 -2.77 -33.07
N GLY A 612 -9.85 -1.45 -32.89
CA GLY A 612 -11.05 -0.80 -32.35
C GLY A 612 -11.41 -1.28 -30.96
N ALA A 613 -10.40 -1.65 -30.15
CA ALA A 613 -10.53 -2.24 -28.84
C ALA A 613 -10.02 -1.27 -27.74
N VAL A 614 -10.46 -1.51 -26.52
CA VAL A 614 -10.03 -0.79 -25.32
C VAL A 614 -9.62 -1.79 -24.24
N ASP A 615 -8.67 -1.42 -23.39
CA ASP A 615 -8.39 -2.17 -22.17
C ASP A 615 -9.20 -1.66 -20.98
N PHE A 616 -9.06 -2.32 -19.82
CA PHE A 616 -9.81 -1.94 -18.61
C PHE A 616 -9.53 -0.51 -18.14
N ALA A 617 -8.32 0.00 -18.32
CA ALA A 617 -8.00 1.36 -17.93
C ALA A 617 -8.56 2.37 -18.95
N ASP A 618 -8.55 2.03 -20.23
CA ASP A 618 -9.12 2.88 -21.28
C ASP A 618 -10.61 3.07 -21.12
N MET A 619 -11.34 2.03 -20.68
CA MET A 619 -12.78 2.18 -20.39
C MET A 619 -13.06 3.36 -19.45
N ILE A 620 -12.19 3.58 -18.48
CA ILE A 620 -12.35 4.64 -17.47
C ILE A 620 -11.81 5.97 -18.00
N ASN A 621 -10.63 5.95 -18.62
CA ASN A 621 -9.95 7.16 -19.08
C ASN A 621 -10.69 7.83 -20.22
N LEU A 622 -11.08 7.07 -21.26
CA LEU A 622 -11.82 7.58 -22.39
C LEU A 622 -13.20 8.10 -21.99
N ALA A 623 -13.89 7.37 -21.10
CA ALA A 623 -15.17 7.85 -20.56
C ALA A 623 -15.00 9.18 -19.82
N ALA A 624 -13.96 9.30 -18.98
CA ALA A 624 -13.67 10.54 -18.26
C ALA A 624 -13.32 11.69 -19.21
N GLU A 625 -12.54 11.40 -20.26
CA GLU A 625 -12.17 12.39 -21.29
C GLU A 625 -13.39 12.84 -22.11
N ASN A 626 -14.21 11.90 -22.55
CA ASN A 626 -15.43 12.20 -23.32
C ASN A 626 -16.40 13.09 -22.52
N VAL A 627 -16.66 12.75 -21.27
CA VAL A 627 -17.51 13.55 -20.38
C VAL A 627 -16.91 14.94 -20.16
N THR A 628 -15.60 15.03 -19.92
CA THR A 628 -14.88 16.30 -19.74
C THR A 628 -14.91 17.14 -21.03
N ALA A 629 -14.85 16.51 -22.20
CA ALA A 629 -14.95 17.18 -23.51
C ALA A 629 -16.37 17.66 -23.86
N GLY A 630 -17.37 17.34 -23.03
CA GLY A 630 -18.74 17.83 -23.19
C GLY A 630 -19.76 16.78 -23.64
N GLN A 631 -19.40 15.49 -23.70
CA GLN A 631 -20.40 14.44 -23.87
C GLN A 631 -21.43 14.55 -22.76
N LYS A 632 -22.70 14.64 -23.14
CA LYS A 632 -23.79 14.69 -22.18
C LYS A 632 -23.97 13.32 -21.51
N VAL A 633 -24.02 13.34 -20.19
CA VAL A 633 -24.40 12.19 -19.38
C VAL A 633 -25.85 12.36 -18.89
N HIS A 634 -26.47 11.26 -18.46
CA HIS A 634 -27.77 11.32 -17.81
C HIS A 634 -27.71 12.34 -16.64
N PRO A 635 -28.73 13.21 -16.45
CA PRO A 635 -28.72 14.27 -15.45
C PRO A 635 -28.93 13.69 -14.03
N TYR A 636 -27.96 12.91 -13.59
CA TYR A 636 -27.98 12.29 -12.28
C TYR A 636 -28.16 13.33 -11.17
N ARG A 637 -29.03 13.03 -10.22
CA ARG A 637 -29.23 13.80 -8.99
C ARG A 637 -28.39 13.29 -7.84
N TYR A 638 -28.06 12.00 -7.86
CA TYR A 638 -27.24 11.34 -6.85
C TYR A 638 -26.23 10.39 -7.51
N VAL A 639 -25.01 10.43 -7.01
CA VAL A 639 -23.94 9.45 -7.29
C VAL A 639 -23.59 8.78 -5.97
N ILE A 640 -23.77 7.47 -5.90
CA ILE A 640 -23.52 6.66 -4.69
C ILE A 640 -22.44 5.63 -5.03
N ILE A 641 -21.36 5.59 -4.25
CA ILE A 641 -20.22 4.71 -4.49
C ILE A 641 -19.96 3.85 -3.25
N ASP A 642 -20.04 2.53 -3.40
CA ASP A 642 -19.66 1.56 -2.37
C ASP A 642 -18.17 1.20 -2.48
N GLU A 643 -17.57 0.75 -1.37
CA GLU A 643 -16.15 0.37 -1.24
C GLU A 643 -15.19 1.45 -1.78
N TYR A 644 -15.49 2.71 -1.51
CA TYR A 644 -14.78 3.86 -2.06
C TYR A 644 -13.28 3.88 -1.73
N GLN A 645 -12.81 3.21 -0.67
CA GLN A 645 -11.39 3.12 -0.30
C GLN A 645 -10.52 2.40 -1.34
N ASP A 646 -11.12 1.76 -2.35
CA ASP A 646 -10.39 1.06 -3.42
C ASP A 646 -10.34 1.85 -4.73
N ILE A 647 -10.70 3.12 -4.69
CA ILE A 647 -10.73 3.97 -5.88
C ILE A 647 -9.33 4.27 -6.41
N SER A 648 -9.16 4.30 -7.74
CA SER A 648 -7.96 4.79 -8.43
C SER A 648 -8.17 6.23 -8.91
N TYR A 649 -7.09 6.92 -9.25
CA TYR A 649 -7.17 8.30 -9.72
C TYR A 649 -7.98 8.44 -11.03
N ALA A 650 -7.87 7.49 -11.95
CA ALA A 650 -8.69 7.48 -13.17
C ALA A 650 -10.19 7.42 -12.86
N ARG A 651 -10.60 6.53 -11.92
CA ARG A 651 -12.00 6.43 -11.47
C ARG A 651 -12.47 7.71 -10.80
N TYR A 652 -11.63 8.33 -9.98
CA TYR A 652 -11.92 9.64 -9.40
C TYR A 652 -12.17 10.69 -10.48
N ARG A 653 -11.33 10.75 -11.54
CA ARG A 653 -11.51 11.68 -12.67
C ARG A 653 -12.87 11.50 -13.35
N LEU A 654 -13.28 10.26 -13.59
CA LEU A 654 -14.59 9.96 -14.18
C LEU A 654 -15.73 10.45 -13.28
N VAL A 655 -15.69 10.12 -11.99
CA VAL A 655 -16.70 10.59 -11.02
C VAL A 655 -16.75 12.12 -10.99
N LYS A 656 -15.58 12.76 -10.92
CA LYS A 656 -15.45 14.22 -10.88
C LYS A 656 -16.06 14.86 -12.13
N ALA A 657 -15.78 14.33 -13.32
CA ALA A 657 -16.34 14.82 -14.58
C ALA A 657 -17.88 14.72 -14.61
N ILE A 658 -18.44 13.59 -14.14
CA ILE A 658 -19.88 13.41 -14.02
C ILE A 658 -20.49 14.44 -13.05
N LEU A 659 -19.88 14.62 -11.88
CA LEU A 659 -20.36 15.56 -10.87
C LEU A 659 -20.30 17.02 -11.33
N ASP A 660 -19.24 17.40 -12.05
CA ASP A 660 -19.07 18.76 -12.56
C ASP A 660 -20.10 19.08 -13.65
N GLN A 661 -20.51 18.09 -14.44
CA GLN A 661 -21.53 18.27 -15.46
C GLN A 661 -22.97 18.25 -14.88
N THR A 662 -23.25 17.34 -13.93
CA THR A 662 -24.63 17.12 -13.45
C THR A 662 -24.98 17.93 -12.21
N GLY A 663 -23.99 18.34 -11.43
CA GLY A 663 -24.21 18.93 -10.10
C GLY A 663 -24.74 17.93 -9.04
N ALA A 664 -24.69 16.62 -9.32
CA ALA A 664 -25.23 15.57 -8.46
C ALA A 664 -24.67 15.60 -7.03
N ASN A 665 -25.47 15.15 -6.08
CA ASN A 665 -25.01 14.88 -4.73
C ASN A 665 -24.18 13.60 -4.70
N LEU A 666 -23.03 13.63 -4.04
CA LEU A 666 -22.12 12.50 -3.92
C LEU A 666 -22.21 11.85 -2.53
N LEU A 667 -22.41 10.55 -2.50
CA LEU A 667 -22.29 9.71 -1.31
C LEU A 667 -21.25 8.62 -1.54
N CYS A 668 -20.12 8.69 -0.84
CA CYS A 668 -19.11 7.65 -0.84
C CYS A 668 -19.15 6.88 0.47
N VAL A 669 -19.16 5.56 0.39
CA VAL A 669 -19.16 4.67 1.58
C VAL A 669 -17.94 3.77 1.51
N GLY A 670 -17.21 3.65 2.63
CA GLY A 670 -16.00 2.83 2.62
C GLY A 670 -15.38 2.63 4.00
N ASP A 671 -14.29 1.86 4.00
CA ASP A 671 -13.50 1.52 5.18
C ASP A 671 -12.00 1.61 4.85
N ASP A 672 -11.33 2.69 5.25
CA ASP A 672 -9.89 2.89 5.03
C ASP A 672 -9.04 1.77 5.64
N TRP A 673 -9.51 1.14 6.73
CA TRP A 673 -8.84 -0.02 7.33
C TRP A 673 -8.87 -1.27 6.43
N GLN A 674 -9.68 -1.27 5.36
CA GLN A 674 -9.77 -2.32 4.36
C GLN A 674 -9.21 -1.93 2.98
N SER A 675 -8.47 -0.83 2.88
CA SER A 675 -7.77 -0.46 1.64
C SER A 675 -6.51 -1.32 1.45
N ILE A 676 -6.60 -2.31 0.56
CA ILE A 676 -5.58 -3.35 0.34
C ILE A 676 -5.27 -3.60 -1.14
N TYR A 677 -5.56 -2.66 -2.02
CA TYR A 677 -5.39 -2.79 -3.48
C TYR A 677 -4.49 -1.71 -4.08
N ARG A 678 -3.53 -1.18 -3.29
CA ARG A 678 -2.53 -0.23 -3.81
C ARG A 678 -1.77 -0.82 -5.01
N PHE A 679 -1.38 -2.10 -4.92
CA PHE A 679 -0.72 -2.81 -6.01
C PHE A 679 -1.56 -2.89 -7.31
N ALA A 680 -2.88 -2.68 -7.24
CA ALA A 680 -3.80 -2.61 -8.37
C ALA A 680 -4.18 -1.16 -8.76
N GLY A 681 -3.43 -0.17 -8.25
CA GLY A 681 -3.59 1.24 -8.59
C GLY A 681 -4.58 2.02 -7.71
N SER A 682 -5.06 1.44 -6.59
CA SER A 682 -5.88 2.21 -5.64
C SER A 682 -5.03 3.23 -4.89
N ASP A 683 -5.62 4.41 -4.66
CA ASP A 683 -5.00 5.51 -3.94
C ASP A 683 -5.84 5.86 -2.70
N ILE A 684 -5.32 5.50 -1.52
CA ILE A 684 -6.00 5.74 -0.25
C ILE A 684 -6.14 7.24 0.06
N SER A 685 -5.29 8.11 -0.51
CA SER A 685 -5.37 9.56 -0.30
C SER A 685 -6.69 10.14 -0.80
N LEU A 686 -7.28 9.56 -1.85
CA LEU A 686 -8.61 9.93 -2.36
C LEU A 686 -9.72 9.73 -1.32
N PHE A 687 -9.49 8.83 -0.36
CA PHE A 687 -10.40 8.56 0.74
C PHE A 687 -10.05 9.40 1.99
N THR A 688 -8.78 9.43 2.39
CA THR A 688 -8.34 10.12 3.62
C THR A 688 -8.38 11.64 3.47
N ASP A 689 -8.08 12.16 2.27
CA ASP A 689 -8.08 13.58 1.96
C ASP A 689 -9.30 13.98 1.11
N PHE A 690 -10.45 13.35 1.35
CA PHE A 690 -11.67 13.46 0.54
C PHE A 690 -12.07 14.92 0.23
N GLU A 691 -11.95 15.81 1.22
CA GLU A 691 -12.26 17.24 1.07
C GLU A 691 -11.31 17.96 0.09
N ARG A 692 -10.06 17.53 0.00
CA ARG A 692 -9.10 18.08 -0.98
C ARG A 692 -9.54 17.82 -2.42
N TYR A 693 -10.16 16.66 -2.67
CA TYR A 693 -10.54 16.22 -4.01
C TYR A 693 -11.95 16.67 -4.43
N PHE A 694 -12.91 16.62 -3.53
CA PHE A 694 -14.32 16.95 -3.84
C PHE A 694 -14.78 18.29 -3.27
N GLY A 695 -13.91 18.97 -2.56
CA GLY A 695 -14.29 20.19 -1.84
C GLY A 695 -14.98 19.88 -0.52
N ARG A 696 -15.67 20.87 0.03
CA ARG A 696 -16.36 20.78 1.32
C ARG A 696 -17.25 19.56 1.41
N SER A 697 -17.11 18.81 2.47
CA SER A 697 -17.78 17.51 2.63
C SER A 697 -18.09 17.23 4.09
N VAL A 698 -19.11 16.42 4.31
CA VAL A 698 -19.44 15.89 5.64
C VAL A 698 -18.93 14.47 5.77
N ILE A 699 -18.25 14.19 6.86
CA ILE A 699 -17.79 12.84 7.20
C ILE A 699 -18.73 12.28 8.26
N MET A 700 -19.48 11.23 7.91
CA MET A 700 -20.33 10.48 8.82
C MET A 700 -19.70 9.15 9.20
N ARG A 701 -20.13 8.55 10.32
CA ARG A 701 -19.55 7.30 10.79
C ARG A 701 -20.62 6.25 11.03
N LEU A 702 -20.33 5.00 10.60
CA LEU A 702 -21.07 3.80 10.95
C LEU A 702 -20.18 2.96 11.86
N GLU A 703 -20.31 3.18 13.15
CA GLU A 703 -19.44 2.59 14.18
C GLU A 703 -20.02 1.33 14.82
N ARG A 704 -21.28 1.01 14.55
CA ARG A 704 -21.89 -0.22 15.05
C ARG A 704 -21.65 -1.37 14.07
N THR A 705 -21.04 -2.45 14.54
CA THR A 705 -20.87 -3.68 13.75
C THR A 705 -21.72 -4.82 14.29
N TYR A 706 -22.19 -5.66 13.38
CA TYR A 706 -23.05 -6.80 13.69
C TYR A 706 -22.39 -8.14 13.43
N ARG A 707 -21.19 -8.13 12.83
CA ARG A 707 -20.45 -9.34 12.46
C ARG A 707 -19.60 -9.85 13.60
N ASN A 708 -18.66 -9.06 14.03
CA ASN A 708 -17.61 -9.44 14.97
C ASN A 708 -17.98 -9.17 16.43
N SER A 709 -17.34 -9.87 17.38
CA SER A 709 -17.45 -9.56 18.82
C SER A 709 -16.71 -8.28 19.18
N GLN A 710 -17.10 -7.63 20.30
CA GLN A 710 -16.44 -6.41 20.78
C GLN A 710 -14.94 -6.65 21.00
N GLN A 711 -14.58 -7.76 21.64
CA GLN A 711 -13.20 -8.10 21.93
C GLN A 711 -12.34 -8.24 20.66
N LEU A 712 -12.91 -8.74 19.56
CA LEU A 712 -12.21 -8.86 18.29
C LEU A 712 -11.98 -7.50 17.66
N ILE A 713 -13.00 -6.67 17.61
CA ILE A 713 -12.89 -5.35 16.98
C ILE A 713 -11.98 -4.39 17.74
N ASP A 714 -11.99 -4.48 19.09
CA ASP A 714 -11.08 -3.70 19.93
C ASP A 714 -9.62 -4.06 19.64
N GLU A 715 -9.32 -5.35 19.57
CA GLU A 715 -7.96 -5.83 19.33
C GLU A 715 -7.49 -5.59 17.90
N ALA A 716 -8.33 -5.90 16.92
CA ALA A 716 -8.03 -5.64 15.52
C ALA A 716 -7.95 -4.13 15.22
N GLY A 717 -8.81 -3.32 15.84
CA GLY A 717 -8.77 -1.87 15.75
C GLY A 717 -7.51 -1.28 16.40
N ARG A 718 -7.14 -1.73 17.61
CA ARG A 718 -5.88 -1.35 18.26
C ARG A 718 -4.67 -1.69 17.39
N PHE A 719 -4.69 -2.84 16.74
CA PHE A 719 -3.62 -3.26 15.84
C PHE A 719 -3.51 -2.34 14.61
N VAL A 720 -4.61 -2.08 13.90
CA VAL A 720 -4.57 -1.28 12.67
C VAL A 720 -4.27 0.19 12.94
N LEU A 721 -4.77 0.76 14.05
CA LEU A 721 -4.56 2.15 14.46
C LEU A 721 -3.14 2.48 14.96
N ARG A 722 -2.23 1.50 15.02
CA ARG A 722 -0.81 1.79 15.18
C ARG A 722 -0.25 2.58 14.00
N ASN A 723 -0.84 2.40 12.82
CA ASN A 723 -0.59 3.27 11.70
C ASN A 723 -1.32 4.62 11.92
N PRO A 724 -0.60 5.74 12.12
CA PRO A 724 -1.19 7.04 12.43
C PRO A 724 -1.98 7.65 11.25
N TYR A 725 -1.80 7.14 10.04
CA TYR A 725 -2.51 7.61 8.85
C TYR A 725 -3.91 7.03 8.72
N GLN A 726 -4.29 6.05 9.57
CA GLN A 726 -5.64 5.48 9.55
C GLN A 726 -6.63 6.38 10.29
N LEU A 727 -7.82 6.54 9.71
CA LEU A 727 -8.89 7.34 10.32
C LEU A 727 -9.42 6.63 11.58
N LYS A 728 -9.54 7.37 12.68
CA LYS A 728 -10.03 6.82 13.95
C LYS A 728 -11.52 6.51 13.87
N LYS A 729 -11.89 5.32 14.32
CA LYS A 729 -13.27 4.83 14.46
C LYS A 729 -13.45 4.18 15.81
N SER A 730 -14.59 4.42 16.45
CA SER A 730 -14.94 3.85 17.76
C SER A 730 -15.99 2.75 17.55
N LEU A 731 -15.53 1.58 17.10
CA LEU A 731 -16.43 0.48 16.73
C LEU A 731 -17.08 -0.14 17.99
N VAL A 732 -18.39 -0.37 17.92
CA VAL A 732 -19.19 -0.98 18.99
C VAL A 732 -19.93 -2.20 18.45
N SER A 733 -19.93 -3.30 19.19
CA SER A 733 -20.66 -4.52 18.86
C SER A 733 -21.55 -4.97 20.00
N PRO A 734 -22.78 -5.47 19.73
CA PRO A 734 -23.62 -6.13 20.74
C PRO A 734 -23.12 -7.55 21.07
N LYS A 735 -22.19 -8.11 20.30
CA LYS A 735 -21.65 -9.45 20.49
C LYS A 735 -20.45 -9.41 21.43
N SER A 736 -20.37 -10.36 22.33
CA SER A 736 -19.21 -10.61 23.20
C SER A 736 -18.77 -12.05 23.05
N LEU A 737 -17.47 -12.25 22.89
CA LEU A 737 -16.85 -13.58 22.80
C LEU A 737 -15.44 -13.52 23.40
N ASP A 738 -15.19 -14.36 24.39
CA ASP A 738 -13.84 -14.47 24.95
C ASP A 738 -12.89 -15.19 23.98
N TYR A 739 -11.67 -14.70 23.90
CA TYR A 739 -10.62 -15.24 23.04
C TYR A 739 -10.98 -15.34 21.54
N PRO A 740 -11.56 -14.30 20.93
CA PRO A 740 -11.90 -14.36 19.52
C PRO A 740 -10.68 -14.50 18.60
N ILE A 741 -9.49 -14.16 19.08
CA ILE A 741 -8.22 -14.37 18.38
C ILE A 741 -7.44 -15.41 19.16
N SER A 742 -7.14 -16.55 18.53
CA SER A 742 -6.43 -17.67 19.14
C SER A 742 -5.19 -18.03 18.34
N PHE A 743 -4.01 -17.76 18.89
CA PHE A 743 -2.73 -18.17 18.28
C PHE A 743 -2.41 -19.60 18.66
N PHE A 744 -2.15 -20.43 17.66
CA PHE A 744 -1.71 -21.81 17.80
C PHE A 744 -0.28 -21.90 17.31
N CYS A 745 0.65 -21.91 18.25
CA CYS A 745 2.09 -21.95 17.95
C CYS A 745 2.55 -23.40 17.75
N TYR A 746 3.35 -23.64 16.70
CA TYR A 746 3.94 -24.94 16.39
C TYR A 746 5.45 -24.82 16.19
N ASP A 747 6.19 -25.86 16.59
CA ASP A 747 7.63 -25.90 16.40
C ASP A 747 8.03 -26.77 15.20
N ILE A 748 7.29 -27.86 14.99
CA ILE A 748 7.68 -28.92 14.07
C ILE A 748 6.63 -29.19 13.00
N ALA A 749 5.34 -29.19 13.35
CA ALA A 749 4.28 -29.63 12.46
C ALA A 749 3.06 -28.70 12.47
N PRO A 750 2.89 -27.82 11.47
CA PRO A 750 1.68 -26.97 11.36
C PRO A 750 0.39 -27.81 11.31
N PHE A 751 0.47 -29.05 10.84
CA PHE A 751 -0.69 -29.91 10.59
C PHE A 751 -1.43 -30.33 11.86
N GLN A 752 -0.71 -30.60 12.95
CA GLN A 752 -1.34 -30.91 14.24
C GLN A 752 -2.13 -29.74 14.79
N MET A 753 -1.56 -28.52 14.66
CA MET A 753 -2.26 -27.32 15.10
C MET A 753 -3.43 -26.96 14.19
N LEU A 754 -3.31 -27.23 12.89
CA LEU A 754 -4.41 -27.08 11.94
C LEU A 754 -5.58 -28.02 12.30
N ARG A 755 -5.28 -29.31 12.55
CA ARG A 755 -6.30 -30.28 13.01
C ARG A 755 -6.94 -29.84 14.32
N LYS A 756 -6.13 -29.49 15.32
CA LYS A 756 -6.62 -28.98 16.61
C LYS A 756 -7.52 -27.75 16.47
N ALA A 757 -7.18 -26.84 15.54
CA ALA A 757 -8.00 -25.65 15.29
C ALA A 757 -9.37 -26.04 14.69
N ILE A 758 -9.39 -26.95 13.71
CA ILE A 758 -10.62 -27.44 13.09
C ILE A 758 -11.47 -28.19 14.10
N ASP A 759 -10.87 -29.15 14.83
CA ASP A 759 -11.57 -29.97 15.82
C ASP A 759 -12.16 -29.08 16.95
N LYS A 760 -11.42 -28.03 17.35
CA LYS A 760 -11.90 -27.05 18.32
C LYS A 760 -13.08 -26.24 17.77
N ILE A 761 -13.04 -25.82 16.51
CA ILE A 761 -14.16 -25.13 15.87
C ILE A 761 -15.40 -26.04 15.86
N ILE A 762 -15.24 -27.27 15.39
CA ILE A 762 -16.35 -28.23 15.30
C ILE A 762 -16.94 -28.52 16.68
N SER A 763 -16.08 -28.68 17.69
CA SER A 763 -16.54 -28.95 19.08
C SER A 763 -17.25 -27.76 19.74
N GLU A 764 -16.84 -26.53 19.40
CA GLU A 764 -17.36 -25.31 20.04
C GLU A 764 -18.58 -24.74 19.29
N PHE A 765 -18.56 -24.78 17.93
CA PHE A 765 -19.56 -24.12 17.08
C PHE A 765 -20.40 -25.07 16.22
N GLY A 766 -20.12 -26.37 16.29
CA GLY A 766 -20.84 -27.40 15.53
C GLY A 766 -20.27 -27.66 14.15
N LYS A 767 -20.66 -28.79 13.55
CA LYS A 767 -20.16 -29.24 12.24
C LYS A 767 -20.64 -28.43 11.06
N ASP A 768 -21.80 -27.78 11.20
CA ASP A 768 -22.38 -26.91 10.17
C ASP A 768 -21.73 -25.53 10.11
N SER A 769 -20.83 -25.23 11.06
CA SER A 769 -20.14 -23.95 11.15
C SER A 769 -19.10 -23.81 10.05
N SER A 770 -19.26 -22.81 9.21
CA SER A 770 -18.38 -22.57 8.07
C SER A 770 -16.97 -22.15 8.50
N ILE A 771 -15.95 -22.73 7.84
CA ILE A 771 -14.54 -22.43 8.10
C ILE A 771 -13.88 -21.86 6.85
N LEU A 772 -13.34 -20.64 6.97
CA LEU A 772 -12.55 -20.03 5.93
C LEU A 772 -11.07 -20.10 6.31
N ILE A 773 -10.31 -20.91 5.56
CA ILE A 773 -8.86 -21.02 5.73
C ILE A 773 -8.22 -19.94 4.84
N LEU A 774 -7.41 -19.08 5.44
CA LEU A 774 -6.73 -17.98 4.76
C LEU A 774 -5.22 -18.20 4.70
N GLY A 775 -4.64 -18.04 3.51
CA GLY A 775 -3.20 -17.89 3.30
C GLY A 775 -2.85 -16.45 2.93
N ARG A 776 -1.60 -16.01 3.18
CA ARG A 776 -1.11 -14.75 2.61
C ARG A 776 -0.92 -14.89 1.10
N ASN A 777 -0.46 -16.04 0.66
CA ASN A 777 -0.12 -16.37 -0.72
C ASN A 777 -0.89 -17.60 -1.20
N LYS A 778 -0.98 -17.78 -2.53
CA LYS A 778 -1.62 -18.97 -3.11
C LYS A 778 -0.90 -20.26 -2.73
N PHE A 779 0.42 -20.24 -2.62
CA PHE A 779 1.21 -21.42 -2.27
C PHE A 779 1.06 -21.86 -0.79
N ASP A 780 0.45 -21.04 0.07
CA ASP A 780 0.09 -21.49 1.43
C ASP A 780 -0.92 -22.64 1.39
N PHE A 781 -1.61 -22.82 0.24
CA PHE A 781 -2.44 -23.99 -0.03
C PHE A 781 -1.68 -25.32 0.02
N GLU A 782 -0.36 -25.33 -0.25
CA GLU A 782 0.47 -26.53 -0.15
C GLU A 782 0.56 -27.08 1.26
N ILE A 783 0.38 -26.23 2.29
CA ILE A 783 0.27 -26.67 3.69
C ILE A 783 -0.95 -27.60 3.83
N LEU A 784 -2.06 -27.26 3.16
CA LEU A 784 -3.28 -28.07 3.21
C LEU A 784 -3.10 -29.39 2.46
N ILE A 785 -2.51 -29.34 1.25
CA ILE A 785 -2.17 -30.57 0.49
C ILE A 785 -1.21 -31.44 1.29
N GLY A 786 -0.16 -30.85 1.86
CA GLY A 786 0.84 -31.58 2.63
C GLY A 786 0.32 -32.16 3.94
N SER A 787 -0.78 -31.61 4.49
CA SER A 787 -1.41 -32.12 5.71
C SER A 787 -2.12 -33.46 5.49
N GLN A 788 -2.57 -33.73 4.27
CA GLN A 788 -3.43 -34.87 3.89
C GLN A 788 -4.73 -34.96 4.70
N LEU A 789 -5.11 -33.87 5.36
CA LEU A 789 -6.36 -33.79 6.14
C LEU A 789 -7.59 -33.57 5.25
N PHE A 790 -7.36 -33.19 3.97
CA PHE A 790 -8.44 -32.74 3.08
C PHE A 790 -8.40 -33.45 1.73
N GLN A 791 -9.59 -33.63 1.19
CA GLN A 791 -9.81 -33.73 -0.25
C GLN A 791 -10.17 -32.34 -0.75
N TRP A 792 -9.57 -31.90 -1.86
CA TRP A 792 -9.82 -30.57 -2.40
C TRP A 792 -10.53 -30.64 -3.75
N HIS A 793 -11.35 -29.62 -4.04
CA HIS A 793 -12.06 -29.43 -5.30
C HIS A 793 -11.54 -28.19 -6.03
N ARG A 794 -11.74 -28.13 -7.35
CA ARG A 794 -11.24 -27.03 -8.19
C ARG A 794 -11.79 -25.66 -7.84
N ASP A 795 -12.96 -25.59 -7.23
CA ASP A 795 -13.63 -24.36 -6.77
C ASP A 795 -13.06 -23.79 -5.46
N GLY A 796 -12.04 -24.46 -4.88
CA GLY A 796 -11.40 -24.08 -3.62
C GLY A 796 -12.10 -24.60 -2.37
N THR A 797 -13.14 -25.45 -2.52
CA THR A 797 -13.73 -26.14 -1.37
C THR A 797 -12.86 -27.30 -0.92
N LEU A 798 -12.87 -27.55 0.38
CA LEU A 798 -12.09 -28.59 1.06
C LEU A 798 -13.03 -29.50 1.82
N MET A 799 -12.95 -30.80 1.57
CA MET A 799 -13.62 -31.81 2.37
C MET A 799 -12.64 -32.33 3.44
N TYR A 800 -12.95 -32.08 4.70
CA TYR A 800 -12.18 -32.56 5.82
C TYR A 800 -12.53 -34.02 6.13
N TRP A 801 -11.55 -34.90 6.17
CA TRP A 801 -11.79 -36.34 6.28
C TRP A 801 -12.55 -36.74 7.56
N ASP A 802 -12.23 -36.10 8.68
CA ASP A 802 -12.85 -36.44 9.98
C ASP A 802 -14.26 -35.84 10.15
N SER A 803 -14.65 -34.88 9.32
CA SER A 803 -15.99 -34.27 9.26
C SER A 803 -16.28 -33.77 7.85
N PRO A 804 -16.68 -34.64 6.92
CA PRO A 804 -16.91 -34.28 5.52
C PRO A 804 -18.03 -33.27 5.28
N GLU A 805 -18.96 -33.17 6.21
CA GLU A 805 -20.09 -32.24 6.16
C GLU A 805 -19.71 -30.79 6.50
N THR A 806 -18.57 -30.56 7.18
CA THR A 806 -18.15 -29.21 7.59
C THR A 806 -17.76 -28.39 6.37
N PRO A 807 -18.41 -27.22 6.14
CA PRO A 807 -18.11 -26.41 4.96
C PRO A 807 -16.80 -25.64 5.15
N ILE A 808 -15.74 -26.12 4.49
CA ILE A 808 -14.41 -25.53 4.55
C ILE A 808 -13.99 -25.01 3.18
N ARG A 809 -13.42 -23.83 3.14
CA ARG A 809 -12.90 -23.21 1.91
C ARG A 809 -11.55 -22.55 2.13
N PHE A 810 -10.65 -22.62 1.14
CA PHE A 810 -9.39 -21.89 1.14
C PHE A 810 -9.45 -20.67 0.21
N LEU A 811 -8.95 -19.53 0.72
CA LEU A 811 -8.72 -18.30 -0.05
C LEU A 811 -7.43 -17.62 0.41
N THR A 812 -6.89 -16.73 -0.44
CA THR A 812 -5.89 -15.78 0.06
C THR A 812 -6.56 -14.65 0.84
N ALA A 813 -5.85 -14.02 1.78
CA ALA A 813 -6.37 -12.90 2.57
C ALA A 813 -6.93 -11.78 1.68
N HIS A 814 -6.30 -11.46 0.55
CA HIS A 814 -6.82 -10.48 -0.42
C HIS A 814 -8.17 -10.90 -1.02
N LYS A 815 -8.29 -12.18 -1.44
CA LYS A 815 -9.53 -12.70 -2.03
C LYS A 815 -10.67 -12.84 -1.02
N SER A 816 -10.38 -12.80 0.27
CA SER A 816 -11.38 -12.88 1.34
C SER A 816 -12.10 -11.55 1.57
N LYS A 817 -11.63 -10.44 1.02
CA LYS A 817 -12.31 -9.15 1.14
C LYS A 817 -13.73 -9.22 0.59
N GLY A 818 -14.67 -8.62 1.31
CA GLY A 818 -16.10 -8.71 1.00
C GLY A 818 -16.79 -10.00 1.47
N LEU A 819 -16.04 -11.07 1.78
CA LEU A 819 -16.60 -12.35 2.23
C LEU A 819 -16.61 -12.45 3.77
N GLU A 820 -17.32 -13.45 4.27
CA GLU A 820 -17.38 -13.79 5.71
C GLU A 820 -17.57 -15.29 5.88
N ALA A 821 -17.17 -15.80 7.03
CA ALA A 821 -17.42 -17.16 7.48
C ALA A 821 -17.70 -17.17 8.99
N ASP A 822 -18.21 -18.27 9.51
CA ASP A 822 -18.44 -18.36 10.94
C ASP A 822 -17.12 -18.40 11.70
N ASN A 823 -16.11 -19.09 11.18
CA ASN A 823 -14.76 -19.13 11.76
C ASN A 823 -13.69 -18.97 10.68
N VAL A 824 -12.52 -18.49 11.09
CA VAL A 824 -11.36 -18.25 10.20
C VAL A 824 -10.14 -18.99 10.78
N ILE A 825 -9.34 -19.60 9.90
CA ILE A 825 -8.00 -20.12 10.23
C ILE A 825 -7.00 -19.39 9.31
N LEU A 826 -6.04 -18.68 9.90
CA LEU A 826 -4.96 -18.00 9.17
C LEU A 826 -3.70 -18.86 9.20
N LEU A 827 -3.23 -19.25 8.03
CA LEU A 827 -2.03 -20.05 7.85
C LEU A 827 -0.77 -19.18 7.70
N ASN A 828 0.39 -19.77 7.94
CA ASN A 828 1.71 -19.22 7.61
C ASN A 828 1.96 -17.82 8.20
N PHE A 829 1.47 -17.59 9.43
CA PHE A 829 1.68 -16.33 10.15
C PHE A 829 3.08 -16.32 10.79
N GLN A 830 4.10 -16.16 9.95
CA GLN A 830 5.50 -16.27 10.36
C GLN A 830 6.36 -15.17 9.76
N ASN A 831 7.50 -14.93 10.40
CA ASN A 831 8.53 -14.01 9.95
C ASN A 831 9.38 -14.67 8.86
N SER A 832 8.95 -14.54 7.62
CA SER A 832 9.70 -14.94 6.43
C SER A 832 9.41 -13.96 5.30
N THR A 833 10.23 -13.96 4.27
CA THR A 833 10.06 -13.04 3.13
C THR A 833 8.67 -13.14 2.51
N LEU A 834 8.13 -14.36 2.39
CA LEU A 834 6.77 -14.62 1.89
C LEU A 834 5.78 -14.94 3.04
N GLY A 835 6.10 -14.51 4.24
CA GLY A 835 5.26 -14.68 5.42
C GLY A 835 4.14 -13.66 5.53
N PHE A 836 3.77 -13.37 6.78
CA PHE A 836 2.84 -12.31 7.11
C PHE A 836 3.47 -11.44 8.23
N PRO A 837 3.92 -10.20 7.97
CA PRO A 837 3.81 -9.46 6.71
C PRO A 837 4.69 -10.03 5.59
N ASN A 838 4.26 -9.82 4.35
CA ASN A 838 5.09 -10.07 3.19
C ASN A 838 6.17 -8.98 3.13
N LYS A 839 7.43 -9.40 3.01
CA LYS A 839 8.58 -8.48 2.99
C LYS A 839 9.05 -8.13 1.57
N ILE A 840 8.44 -8.72 0.54
CA ILE A 840 8.77 -8.37 -0.84
C ILE A 840 8.23 -6.97 -1.12
N ALA A 841 9.14 -6.05 -1.38
CA ALA A 841 8.80 -4.73 -1.87
C ALA A 841 8.40 -4.78 -3.35
N ASP A 842 7.54 -3.84 -3.77
CA ASP A 842 7.28 -3.61 -5.19
C ASP A 842 8.58 -3.24 -5.91
N ASP A 843 8.69 -3.61 -7.20
CA ASP A 843 9.82 -3.15 -8.00
C ASP A 843 9.86 -1.61 -7.99
N PRO A 844 11.02 -0.98 -7.70
CA PRO A 844 11.15 0.47 -7.60
C PRO A 844 10.69 1.25 -8.83
N VAL A 845 10.68 0.62 -10.02
CA VAL A 845 10.11 1.23 -11.24
C VAL A 845 8.60 1.48 -11.07
N LEU A 846 7.90 0.62 -10.34
CA LEU A 846 6.47 0.77 -10.11
C LEU A 846 6.15 1.96 -9.18
N ALA A 847 7.12 2.43 -8.39
CA ALA A 847 6.96 3.64 -7.59
C ALA A 847 6.73 4.91 -8.44
N LEU A 848 7.09 4.88 -9.73
CA LEU A 848 6.79 5.96 -10.68
C LEU A 848 5.29 6.11 -10.96
N VAL A 849 4.52 5.05 -10.78
CA VAL A 849 3.10 4.97 -11.19
C VAL A 849 2.15 4.48 -10.09
N LEU A 850 2.68 4.03 -8.98
CA LEU A 850 1.89 3.73 -7.78
C LEU A 850 1.66 5.01 -6.97
N ALA A 851 0.54 5.09 -6.28
CA ALA A 851 0.33 6.11 -5.25
C ALA A 851 1.47 6.07 -4.23
N GLU A 852 1.83 7.24 -3.69
CA GLU A 852 2.90 7.32 -2.68
C GLU A 852 2.63 6.36 -1.52
N PRO A 853 3.63 5.55 -1.12
CA PRO A 853 3.45 4.68 0.03
C PRO A 853 3.29 5.53 1.30
N GLU A 854 2.45 5.07 2.20
CA GLU A 854 2.38 5.66 3.54
C GLU A 854 3.74 5.50 4.22
N ASP A 855 4.20 6.55 4.89
CA ASP A 855 5.45 6.53 5.68
C ASP A 855 5.25 5.75 6.99
N PHE A 856 4.80 4.50 6.86
CA PHE A 856 4.61 3.56 7.96
C PHE A 856 4.87 2.12 7.50
N LEU A 857 5.81 1.47 8.18
CA LEU A 857 6.27 0.13 7.79
C LEU A 857 5.11 -0.88 7.77
N TYR A 858 4.97 -1.60 6.66
CA TYR A 858 3.93 -2.60 6.43
C TYR A 858 2.49 -2.06 6.56
N ALA A 859 2.23 -0.79 6.21
CA ALA A 859 0.90 -0.19 6.32
C ALA A 859 -0.20 -1.03 5.63
N GLU A 860 0.00 -1.43 4.37
CA GLU A 860 -0.95 -2.26 3.62
C GLU A 860 -1.07 -3.68 4.18
N GLU A 861 0.04 -4.31 4.57
CA GLU A 861 0.04 -5.65 5.21
C GLU A 861 -0.71 -5.64 6.55
N ARG A 862 -0.64 -4.52 7.26
CA ARG A 862 -1.39 -4.32 8.51
C ARG A 862 -2.89 -4.27 8.26
N ARG A 863 -3.32 -3.53 7.22
CA ARG A 863 -4.72 -3.53 6.79
C ARG A 863 -5.16 -4.91 6.29
N LEU A 864 -4.28 -5.62 5.59
CA LEU A 864 -4.56 -6.98 5.13
C LEU A 864 -4.78 -7.95 6.30
N LEU A 865 -3.99 -7.84 7.38
CA LEU A 865 -4.24 -8.63 8.58
C LEU A 865 -5.56 -8.23 9.24
N TYR A 866 -5.88 -6.94 9.34
CA TYR A 866 -7.18 -6.48 9.82
C TYR A 866 -8.34 -7.08 9.00
N VAL A 867 -8.21 -7.09 7.67
CA VAL A 867 -9.18 -7.75 6.79
C VAL A 867 -9.30 -9.23 7.14
N ALA A 868 -8.20 -9.95 7.27
CA ALA A 868 -8.21 -11.38 7.59
C ALA A 868 -8.88 -11.67 8.95
N LEU A 869 -8.53 -10.89 9.99
CA LEU A 869 -9.09 -11.02 11.33
C LEU A 869 -10.60 -10.74 11.36
N THR A 870 -11.09 -9.80 10.56
CA THR A 870 -12.50 -9.38 10.56
C THR A 870 -13.41 -10.17 9.62
N ARG A 871 -12.92 -11.24 8.99
CA ARG A 871 -13.74 -12.12 8.14
C ARG A 871 -14.61 -13.09 8.95
N THR A 872 -14.32 -13.29 10.21
CA THR A 872 -15.05 -14.22 11.09
C THR A 872 -16.29 -13.60 11.70
N LYS A 873 -17.31 -14.43 11.95
CA LYS A 873 -18.42 -14.07 12.85
C LYS A 873 -18.14 -14.46 14.29
N ASN A 874 -17.28 -15.47 14.52
CA ASN A 874 -16.95 -16.01 15.83
C ASN A 874 -15.45 -15.85 16.11
N ARG A 875 -14.60 -16.82 15.72
CA ARG A 875 -13.21 -16.92 16.15
C ARG A 875 -12.24 -16.99 14.97
N VAL A 876 -11.05 -16.41 15.18
CA VAL A 876 -9.90 -16.55 14.27
C VAL A 876 -8.84 -17.37 14.97
N PHE A 877 -8.41 -18.45 14.32
CA PHE A 877 -7.25 -19.24 14.71
C PHE A 877 -6.06 -18.87 13.85
N VAL A 878 -4.94 -18.49 14.46
CA VAL A 878 -3.75 -18.04 13.74
C VAL A 878 -2.63 -19.05 13.98
N LEU A 879 -2.17 -19.71 12.92
CA LEU A 879 -1.10 -20.70 13.00
C LEU A 879 0.25 -20.03 12.76
N THR A 880 1.17 -20.12 13.74
CA THR A 880 2.48 -19.49 13.69
C THR A 880 3.61 -20.46 14.11
N ASP A 881 4.76 -20.38 13.43
CA ASP A 881 5.98 -21.10 13.83
C ASP A 881 6.60 -20.36 15.04
N SER A 882 6.72 -21.03 16.17
CA SER A 882 7.26 -20.44 17.41
C SER A 882 8.73 -20.03 17.30
N ARG A 883 9.49 -20.63 16.38
CA ARG A 883 10.90 -20.30 16.13
C ARG A 883 11.06 -19.03 15.28
N LYS A 884 10.10 -18.76 14.40
CA LYS A 884 10.09 -17.61 13.50
C LYS A 884 8.69 -16.96 13.48
N PRO A 885 8.17 -16.51 14.62
CA PRO A 885 6.83 -15.92 14.67
C PRO A 885 6.80 -14.62 13.88
N SER A 886 5.64 -14.31 13.31
CA SER A 886 5.40 -13.04 12.61
C SER A 886 5.84 -11.83 13.45
N GLU A 887 6.37 -10.81 12.82
CA GLU A 887 6.66 -9.54 13.51
C GLU A 887 5.39 -8.95 14.13
N PHE A 888 4.25 -9.12 13.50
CA PHE A 888 2.96 -8.69 14.01
C PHE A 888 2.52 -9.48 15.25
N PHE A 889 3.00 -10.72 15.42
CA PHE A 889 2.69 -11.53 16.60
C PHE A 889 3.09 -10.85 17.91
N LYS A 890 4.21 -10.11 17.91
CA LYS A 890 4.71 -9.39 19.07
C LYS A 890 3.75 -8.31 19.60
N GLU A 891 2.81 -7.91 18.77
CA GLU A 891 1.82 -6.88 19.09
C GLU A 891 0.60 -7.42 19.82
N PHE A 892 0.35 -8.72 19.74
CA PHE A 892 -0.76 -9.38 20.39
C PHE A 892 -0.31 -9.96 21.74
N LYS A 893 -0.93 -9.51 22.81
CA LYS A 893 -0.62 -10.00 24.17
C LYS A 893 -1.78 -10.84 24.68
N PRO A 894 -1.51 -11.89 25.47
CA PRO A 894 -2.56 -12.66 26.14
C PRO A 894 -3.51 -11.75 26.91
N SER A 895 -4.81 -11.90 26.68
CA SER A 895 -5.87 -11.08 27.25
C SER A 895 -7.21 -11.81 27.10
N LYS A 896 -8.33 -11.20 27.51
CA LYS A 896 -9.66 -11.73 27.17
C LYS A 896 -9.95 -11.76 25.67
N SER A 897 -9.20 -10.97 24.87
CA SER A 897 -9.34 -10.95 23.42
C SER A 897 -8.40 -11.91 22.70
N VAL A 898 -7.27 -12.27 23.33
CA VAL A 898 -6.19 -13.04 22.69
C VAL A 898 -5.81 -14.24 23.55
N PHE A 899 -5.99 -15.41 22.99
CA PHE A 899 -5.47 -16.67 23.54
C PHE A 899 -4.21 -17.09 22.79
N ILE A 900 -3.19 -17.56 23.50
CA ILE A 900 -1.95 -18.09 22.92
C ILE A 900 -1.72 -19.49 23.46
N LEU A 901 -1.76 -20.47 22.57
CA LEU A 901 -1.41 -21.85 22.86
C LEU A 901 0.04 -22.06 22.51
N ASN A 902 0.91 -21.92 23.49
CA ASN A 902 2.32 -22.32 23.41
C ASN A 902 2.40 -23.74 23.94
N LYS A 903 2.33 -24.74 23.04
CA LYS A 903 2.70 -26.09 23.42
C LYS A 903 4.02 -26.40 22.73
N GLU A 904 5.07 -26.53 23.50
CA GLU A 904 6.21 -27.35 23.10
C GLU A 904 5.62 -28.74 22.82
N THR A 905 5.72 -29.19 21.58
CA THR A 905 5.40 -30.58 21.25
C THR A 905 6.46 -31.39 22.02
N ASP A 906 6.04 -32.07 23.07
CA ASP A 906 6.96 -32.95 23.79
C ASP A 906 7.53 -33.91 22.74
N ILE A 907 8.85 -33.91 22.57
CA ILE A 907 9.53 -34.80 21.61
C ILE A 907 9.13 -36.24 21.89
N ALA A 908 8.80 -36.54 23.14
CA ALA A 908 8.28 -37.83 23.59
C ALA A 908 6.92 -38.22 22.99
N ASP A 909 6.10 -37.27 22.59
CA ASP A 909 4.80 -37.51 21.91
C ASP A 909 4.92 -37.78 20.41
N LEU A 910 6.11 -37.61 19.84
CA LEU A 910 6.36 -37.87 18.42
C LEU A 910 6.67 -39.37 18.18
N PRO A 911 6.25 -39.91 17.00
CA PRO A 911 6.53 -41.32 16.69
C PRO A 911 8.03 -41.58 16.73
N CYS A 912 8.43 -42.67 17.35
CA CYS A 912 9.82 -43.16 17.26
C CYS A 912 10.19 -43.50 15.82
N CYS A 913 11.42 -43.19 15.44
CA CYS A 913 11.94 -43.59 14.13
C CYS A 913 12.05 -45.12 14.01
N PRO A 914 11.39 -45.78 13.05
CA PRO A 914 11.42 -47.22 12.93
C PRO A 914 12.80 -47.78 12.50
N LYS A 915 13.67 -46.89 11.96
CA LYS A 915 15.01 -47.29 11.53
C LYS A 915 16.03 -47.30 12.68
N CYS A 916 16.16 -46.19 13.39
CA CYS A 916 17.18 -46.09 14.46
C CYS A 916 16.64 -46.36 15.87
N ARG A 917 15.32 -46.29 16.05
CA ARG A 917 14.61 -46.55 17.32
C ARG A 917 15.00 -45.62 18.50
N THR A 918 15.92 -44.68 18.26
CA THR A 918 16.41 -43.70 19.25
C THR A 918 16.09 -42.29 18.90
N GLY A 919 15.72 -42.00 17.65
CA GLY A 919 15.24 -40.67 17.20
C GLY A 919 13.74 -40.63 17.05
N HIS A 920 13.19 -39.45 16.97
CA HIS A 920 11.78 -39.18 16.73
C HIS A 920 11.58 -38.68 15.30
N LEU A 921 10.38 -38.87 14.77
CA LEU A 921 10.02 -38.40 13.43
C LEU A 921 9.57 -36.94 13.50
N LEU A 922 10.25 -36.09 12.73
CA LEU A 922 10.02 -34.69 12.68
C LEU A 922 9.53 -34.26 11.29
N SER A 923 8.53 -33.37 11.21
CA SER A 923 8.21 -32.72 9.97
C SER A 923 9.34 -31.78 9.57
N ARG A 924 9.77 -31.89 8.33
CA ARG A 924 10.77 -31.01 7.72
C ARG A 924 10.23 -30.47 6.42
N ARG A 925 10.55 -29.24 6.11
CA ARG A 925 10.24 -28.65 4.81
C ARG A 925 11.46 -28.77 3.91
N ASN A 926 11.27 -29.29 2.73
CA ASN A 926 12.29 -29.21 1.71
C ASN A 926 12.33 -27.76 1.21
N GLU A 927 13.39 -27.04 1.48
CA GLU A 927 13.54 -25.62 1.14
C GLU A 927 13.49 -25.40 -0.36
N ARG A 928 13.94 -26.39 -1.16
CA ARG A 928 13.99 -26.32 -2.61
C ARG A 928 12.62 -26.55 -3.27
N THR A 929 11.80 -27.46 -2.74
CA THR A 929 10.52 -27.82 -3.34
C THR A 929 9.32 -27.25 -2.58
N GLY A 930 9.54 -26.65 -1.41
CA GLY A 930 8.47 -26.22 -0.51
C GLY A 930 7.70 -27.38 0.16
N LYS A 931 7.91 -28.62 -0.28
CA LYS A 931 7.16 -29.78 0.19
C LYS A 931 7.60 -30.24 1.56
N PHE A 932 6.63 -30.59 2.38
CA PHE A 932 6.92 -31.20 3.66
C PHE A 932 7.22 -32.69 3.50
N PHE A 933 8.09 -33.18 4.36
CA PHE A 933 8.40 -34.58 4.51
C PHE A 933 8.73 -34.87 5.99
N VAL A 934 8.69 -36.11 6.38
CA VAL A 934 9.03 -36.53 7.74
C VAL A 934 10.42 -37.14 7.72
N GLY A 935 11.31 -36.66 8.58
CA GLY A 935 12.68 -37.18 8.73
C GLY A 935 13.01 -37.48 10.18
N CYS A 936 13.98 -38.36 10.39
CA CYS A 936 14.45 -38.67 11.71
C CYS A 936 15.18 -37.49 12.39
N SER A 937 14.96 -37.28 13.68
CA SER A 937 15.64 -36.25 14.47
C SER A 937 17.18 -36.49 14.52
N ASN A 938 17.63 -37.73 14.38
CA ASN A 938 19.02 -38.08 14.39
C ASN A 938 19.76 -37.90 13.06
N TYR A 939 19.15 -37.27 12.06
CA TYR A 939 19.86 -36.92 10.83
C TYR A 939 21.07 -36.00 11.15
N PRO A 940 22.28 -36.21 10.55
CA PRO A 940 22.60 -37.16 9.45
C PRO A 940 22.95 -38.60 9.86
N LYS A 941 22.97 -38.93 11.13
CA LYS A 941 23.29 -40.30 11.58
C LYS A 941 22.21 -41.30 11.18
N CYS A 942 20.99 -40.88 11.02
CA CYS A 942 19.89 -41.68 10.54
C CYS A 942 19.18 -40.96 9.39
N ASP A 943 19.16 -41.56 8.21
CA ASP A 943 18.61 -41.01 6.95
C ASP A 943 17.16 -41.44 6.70
N TYR A 944 16.45 -41.93 7.71
CA TYR A 944 15.05 -42.33 7.56
C TYR A 944 14.18 -41.16 7.18
N VAL A 945 13.48 -41.30 6.05
CA VAL A 945 12.59 -40.26 5.48
C VAL A 945 11.29 -40.90 5.04
N VAL A 946 10.18 -40.29 5.37
CA VAL A 946 8.84 -40.59 4.86
C VAL A 946 8.26 -39.35 4.18
N ARG A 947 7.73 -39.54 2.96
CA ARG A 947 7.14 -38.40 2.22
C ARG A 947 5.74 -38.01 2.72
N ASP A 948 5.12 -38.94 3.41
CA ASP A 948 3.77 -38.79 3.93
C ASP A 948 3.83 -38.28 5.37
N VAL A 949 3.27 -37.10 5.58
CA VAL A 949 3.33 -36.41 6.89
C VAL A 949 2.23 -36.87 7.85
N THR A 950 1.24 -37.64 7.38
CA THR A 950 0.18 -38.17 8.24
C THR A 950 0.68 -39.18 9.25
N VAL A 951 1.89 -39.74 9.04
CA VAL A 951 2.55 -40.57 10.04
C VAL A 951 2.77 -39.85 11.37
N LEU A 952 2.81 -38.53 11.39
CA LEU A 952 2.95 -37.72 12.62
C LEU A 952 1.63 -37.61 13.39
N THR A 953 0.51 -37.70 12.70
CA THR A 953 -0.83 -37.55 13.27
C THR A 953 -1.53 -38.88 13.55
N GLU A 954 -1.49 -39.79 12.59
CA GLU A 954 -2.19 -41.08 12.69
C GLU A 954 -1.40 -42.14 13.44
N GLN A 955 -0.07 -42.07 13.40
CA GLN A 955 0.88 -42.95 14.10
C GLN A 955 0.59 -44.47 13.99
N LYS A 956 -0.15 -44.85 12.93
CA LYS A 956 -0.55 -46.24 12.73
C LYS A 956 0.62 -47.06 12.20
N VAL A 957 1.04 -48.07 12.94
CA VAL A 957 2.20 -48.91 12.62
C VAL A 957 1.78 -50.10 11.75
N CYS A 958 2.55 -50.38 10.72
CA CYS A 958 2.34 -51.55 9.87
C CYS A 958 2.69 -52.86 10.65
N PRO A 959 1.74 -53.75 10.83
CA PRO A 959 1.99 -54.98 11.60
C PRO A 959 2.97 -55.93 10.91
N GLN A 960 3.16 -55.81 9.60
CA GLN A 960 4.02 -56.70 8.84
C GLN A 960 5.51 -56.30 8.87
N CYS A 961 5.82 -54.98 8.84
CA CYS A 961 7.20 -54.51 8.70
C CYS A 961 7.63 -53.46 9.72
N GLY A 962 6.74 -53.02 10.61
CA GLY A 962 7.02 -51.97 11.59
C GLY A 962 7.12 -50.54 10.98
N GLY A 963 6.91 -50.37 9.66
CA GLY A 963 6.76 -49.06 9.06
C GLY A 963 5.42 -48.45 9.42
N PHE A 964 5.07 -47.30 8.83
CA PHE A 964 3.78 -46.66 9.08
C PHE A 964 2.75 -47.00 8.00
N LEU A 965 1.47 -46.96 8.39
CA LEU A 965 0.35 -47.08 7.49
C LEU A 965 -0.17 -45.67 7.20
N VAL A 966 -0.37 -45.37 5.92
CA VAL A 966 -0.87 -44.07 5.45
C VAL A 966 -2.05 -44.27 4.52
N ARG A 967 -3.02 -43.32 4.54
CA ARG A 967 -4.19 -43.37 3.66
C ARG A 967 -3.78 -43.25 2.22
N ARG A 968 -4.27 -44.16 1.38
CA ARG A 968 -4.09 -44.15 -0.08
C ARG A 968 -5.41 -44.38 -0.76
N ARG A 969 -5.54 -43.86 -1.95
CA ARG A 969 -6.73 -44.07 -2.78
C ARG A 969 -6.41 -45.08 -3.90
N GLY A 970 -7.15 -46.16 -3.92
CA GLY A 970 -7.10 -47.17 -4.98
C GLY A 970 -8.35 -47.15 -5.85
N GLN A 971 -8.41 -48.04 -6.81
CA GLN A 971 -9.54 -48.20 -7.72
C GLN A 971 -10.86 -48.52 -7.02
N TYR A 972 -10.78 -49.17 -5.84
CA TYR A 972 -11.92 -49.61 -5.05
C TYR A 972 -12.19 -48.74 -3.79
N GLY A 973 -11.61 -47.56 -3.70
CA GLY A 973 -11.79 -46.68 -2.56
C GLY A 973 -10.49 -46.43 -1.79
N GLU A 974 -10.66 -45.93 -0.55
CA GLU A 974 -9.54 -45.61 0.32
C GLU A 974 -9.13 -46.78 1.18
N PHE A 975 -7.84 -46.91 1.38
CA PHE A 975 -7.22 -47.96 2.20
C PHE A 975 -5.95 -47.43 2.88
N TYR A 976 -5.55 -48.04 3.94
CA TYR A 976 -4.25 -47.83 4.56
C TYR A 976 -3.20 -48.68 3.80
N GLY A 977 -2.17 -48.04 3.28
CA GLY A 977 -1.04 -48.72 2.62
C GLY A 977 0.28 -48.48 3.35
N CYS A 978 1.16 -49.46 3.40
CA CYS A 978 2.45 -49.31 4.09
C CYS A 978 3.37 -48.28 3.41
N THR A 979 4.07 -47.46 4.21
CA THR A 979 5.06 -46.47 3.76
C THR A 979 6.28 -47.10 3.14
N ASN A 980 6.55 -48.37 3.43
CA ASN A 980 7.69 -49.15 2.92
C ASN A 980 7.38 -49.84 1.58
N TYR A 981 6.24 -49.58 0.94
CA TYR A 981 5.97 -50.10 -0.39
C TYR A 981 7.03 -49.62 -1.41
N PRO A 982 7.55 -50.45 -2.32
CA PRO A 982 7.12 -51.81 -2.62
C PRO A 982 7.71 -52.94 -1.77
N ARG A 983 8.60 -52.65 -0.82
CA ARG A 983 9.23 -53.68 0.03
C ARG A 983 8.24 -54.36 0.97
N CYS A 984 7.18 -53.70 1.34
CA CYS A 984 6.07 -54.22 2.12
C CYS A 984 4.76 -53.84 1.43
N SER A 985 3.99 -54.83 1.05
CA SER A 985 2.70 -54.69 0.33
C SER A 985 1.48 -54.74 1.27
N TYR A 986 1.68 -54.60 2.58
CA TYR A 986 0.57 -54.62 3.53
C TYR A 986 -0.41 -53.51 3.28
N THR A 987 -1.69 -53.86 3.22
CA THR A 987 -2.80 -52.94 3.11
C THR A 987 -3.91 -53.29 4.09
N GLU A 988 -4.65 -52.29 4.56
CA GLU A 988 -5.79 -52.41 5.45
C GLU A 988 -6.95 -51.59 4.91
N GLN A 989 -8.10 -52.17 4.77
CA GLN A 989 -9.29 -51.46 4.33
C GLN A 989 -9.79 -50.51 5.41
N ILE A 990 -10.17 -49.32 5.01
CA ILE A 990 -10.82 -48.33 5.90
C ILE A 990 -12.29 -48.77 6.00
N SER A 991 -12.69 -49.34 7.14
CA SER A 991 -14.11 -49.68 7.35
C SER A 991 -14.91 -48.39 7.51
N VAL A 992 -15.71 -48.08 6.48
CA VAL A 992 -16.79 -47.12 6.63
C VAL A 992 -17.90 -47.85 7.44
N GLU A 993 -18.03 -47.54 8.73
CA GLU A 993 -19.23 -47.92 9.48
C GLU A 993 -20.44 -47.35 8.76
N LYS A 994 -21.15 -48.23 8.03
CA LYS A 994 -22.49 -47.93 7.59
C LYS A 994 -23.32 -47.69 8.86
N LYS A 995 -23.64 -46.47 9.17
CA LYS A 995 -24.75 -46.18 10.09
C LYS A 995 -25.99 -46.70 9.41
N THR A 996 -26.41 -47.93 9.79
CA THR A 996 -27.76 -48.41 9.59
C THR A 996 -28.66 -47.45 10.28
N GLY A 997 -29.46 -46.74 9.50
CA GLY A 997 -30.53 -45.92 10.01
C GLY A 997 -31.56 -46.79 10.70
N ASN A 998 -32.01 -46.35 11.83
CA ASN A 998 -33.36 -46.55 12.35
C ASN A 998 -33.93 -45.19 12.76
#